data_cd72925e739717963846fc04c8bf3fef
#
_entry.id   cd72925e739717963846fc04c8bf3fef
#
_cell.length_a   1.000
_cell.length_b   1.000
_cell.length_c   1.000
_cell.angle_alpha   90.00
_cell.angle_beta   90.00
_cell.angle_gamma   90.00
#
_symmetry.space_group_name_H-M   'P 1'
#
loop_
_entity.id
_entity.type
_entity.pdbx_description
1 polymer ?
#
loop_
_entity_poly.entity_id
_entity_poly.type
_entity_poly.pdbx_seq_one_letter_code
_entity_poly.pdbx_strand_id
1 'polypeptide(L)'
;MKAGAVRIGWFLGVFFGALAAQAQENGGWECSQAKIRSAQNARLAARAAYPGDTLIDMKYLKLDLTIRPENKYIQGAARHIFTAKSGISEVSLDLTGQLKVSSVTSKGRKLTYSQASNKLKVSLPAKLNTGDSETIDVMYEGTPPTTAFGSFSFGTHGTAKAPVIWSLSEPYGAPDWWPCKDDPADKLDSTQVSITMDKSYVSVSNGTLMSVEINLAANTKTYVWKNRYPISHYLVSVACSNYASYDLTWEYGGKTMPVSNFVYPEVLTQSVKTQIDRTVDMLTFFSDTFGEYPFITEKYGHAMCGFGGGMEHQTVTSLGGFSESLIAHELAHQWFGDKITCKTWADIFMNEAFASYSEALWAEKRTGKSAYMSNINGHITRAKTVTEPVYISNPKDENLVFDYNLTYGKGAVVLHMLRGVLGDAAFFDVLKGFMASEYAYKSATINDFREFAEKRSGKELKYFFDQWVYGTGFPVYKINWLSAGANQLKIEAGQTGTKLFRMPMEVKITFKDGKEELRTITIDKATNVFEINDLTGGEVSEVTFDPNGWIMKTMTVGKLELLGNEPAADEKWAYPNPVNDILTIKVPENGLYELEIRDIRGGKVDLREVTKGKVDVSRLPAGKYFLRVLTAEKAVNGVFVKE
;
A
#
# COMPACT_ATOMS: atom_id res chain seq x y z
N MET A 1 -34.81 -49.42 -40.37
CA MET A 1 -35.51 -48.36 -39.69
C MET A 1 -34.48 -47.37 -39.18
N LYS A 2 -34.60 -46.11 -39.53
CA LYS A 2 -33.57 -45.07 -39.52
C LYS A 2 -33.29 -44.58 -38.07
N ALA A 3 -31.98 -44.57 -37.71
CA ALA A 3 -31.50 -43.94 -36.50
C ALA A 3 -31.15 -42.46 -36.79
N GLY A 4 -31.76 -41.52 -36.07
CA GLY A 4 -31.44 -40.12 -36.13
C GLY A 4 -30.24 -39.75 -35.24
N ALA A 5 -29.21 -39.21 -35.85
CA ALA A 5 -28.04 -38.67 -35.13
C ALA A 5 -28.33 -37.21 -34.76
N VAL A 6 -28.35 -36.90 -33.48
CA VAL A 6 -28.38 -35.54 -32.95
C VAL A 6 -26.93 -35.05 -32.82
N ARG A 7 -26.60 -33.99 -33.54
CA ARG A 7 -25.34 -33.24 -33.42
C ARG A 7 -25.41 -32.42 -32.13
N ILE A 8 -24.53 -32.72 -31.17
CA ILE A 8 -24.13 -31.82 -30.08
C ILE A 8 -22.88 -31.12 -30.55
N GLY A 9 -23.01 -29.89 -30.95
CA GLY A 9 -21.90 -29.04 -31.39
C GLY A 9 -21.69 -27.85 -30.42
N TRP A 10 -20.50 -27.74 -29.91
CA TRP A 10 -19.82 -26.50 -29.56
C TRP A 10 -20.48 -25.55 -28.55
N PHE A 11 -20.19 -25.74 -27.26
CA PHE A 11 -20.20 -24.72 -26.22
C PHE A 11 -19.10 -24.94 -25.16
N LEU A 12 -17.87 -25.18 -25.61
CA LEU A 12 -16.72 -25.38 -24.68
C LEU A 12 -15.53 -24.43 -25.01
N GLY A 13 -15.77 -23.35 -25.73
CA GLY A 13 -14.69 -22.44 -26.17
C GLY A 13 -14.64 -21.06 -25.51
N VAL A 14 -15.60 -20.69 -24.65
CA VAL A 14 -15.66 -19.31 -24.10
C VAL A 14 -15.36 -19.23 -22.61
N PHE A 15 -15.29 -20.36 -21.88
CA PHE A 15 -15.03 -20.33 -20.42
C PHE A 15 -13.53 -20.42 -20.06
N PHE A 16 -12.62 -20.75 -20.99
CA PHE A 16 -11.18 -20.78 -20.71
C PHE A 16 -10.47 -19.44 -20.91
N GLY A 17 -11.07 -18.48 -21.59
CA GLY A 17 -10.50 -17.15 -21.83
C GLY A 17 -10.69 -16.17 -20.67
N ALA A 18 -11.68 -16.39 -19.79
CA ALA A 18 -11.96 -15.48 -18.66
C ALA A 18 -11.17 -15.85 -17.38
N LEU A 19 -10.66 -17.08 -17.29
CA LEU A 19 -9.85 -17.52 -16.13
C LEU A 19 -8.36 -17.21 -16.29
N ALA A 20 -7.87 -16.92 -17.49
CA ALA A 20 -6.47 -16.54 -17.72
C ALA A 20 -6.19 -15.04 -17.47
N ALA A 21 -7.22 -14.21 -17.34
CA ALA A 21 -7.08 -12.78 -17.03
C ALA A 21 -7.14 -12.46 -15.52
N GLN A 22 -7.33 -13.45 -14.65
CA GLN A 22 -7.43 -13.28 -13.20
C GLN A 22 -6.16 -13.63 -12.42
N ALA A 23 -5.10 -14.07 -13.08
CA ALA A 23 -3.87 -14.52 -12.40
C ALA A 23 -2.69 -13.57 -12.61
N GLN A 24 -2.88 -12.28 -12.40
CA GLN A 24 -1.80 -11.43 -11.95
C GLN A 24 -2.01 -11.25 -10.44
N GLU A 25 -1.67 -12.29 -9.68
CA GLU A 25 -1.65 -12.24 -8.24
C GLU A 25 -0.63 -11.15 -7.85
N ASN A 26 -1.09 -10.11 -7.17
CA ASN A 26 -0.24 -9.05 -6.64
C ASN A 26 0.55 -9.62 -5.46
N GLY A 27 1.86 -9.31 -5.37
CA GLY A 27 2.71 -9.71 -4.25
C GLY A 27 2.14 -9.30 -2.90
N GLY A 28 1.59 -8.08 -2.80
CA GLY A 28 0.91 -7.60 -1.61
C GLY A 28 -0.31 -8.44 -1.19
N TRP A 29 -1.04 -9.06 -2.12
CA TRP A 29 -2.12 -9.99 -1.75
C TRP A 29 -1.56 -11.26 -1.12
N GLU A 30 -0.53 -11.85 -1.69
CA GLU A 30 0.13 -13.03 -1.15
C GLU A 30 0.70 -12.75 0.25
N CYS A 31 1.38 -11.59 0.42
CA CYS A 31 1.92 -11.12 1.69
C CYS A 31 0.82 -10.90 2.74
N SER A 32 -0.23 -10.14 2.43
CA SER A 32 -1.38 -9.89 3.31
C SER A 32 -2.01 -11.19 3.78
N GLN A 33 -2.27 -12.15 2.87
CA GLN A 33 -2.88 -13.43 3.24
C GLN A 33 -1.99 -14.24 4.19
N ALA A 34 -0.67 -14.21 4.03
CA ALA A 34 0.26 -14.86 4.93
C ALA A 34 0.21 -14.23 6.34
N LYS A 35 0.26 -12.89 6.41
CA LYS A 35 0.23 -12.14 7.68
C LYS A 35 -1.11 -12.27 8.42
N ILE A 36 -2.26 -12.19 7.71
CA ILE A 36 -3.58 -12.39 8.30
C ILE A 36 -3.74 -13.81 8.86
N ARG A 37 -3.29 -14.83 8.14
CA ARG A 37 -3.35 -16.22 8.63
C ARG A 37 -2.46 -16.40 9.86
N SER A 38 -1.30 -15.79 9.92
CA SER A 38 -0.47 -15.73 11.11
C SER A 38 -1.22 -15.10 12.28
N ALA A 39 -1.84 -13.95 12.06
CA ALA A 39 -2.59 -13.21 13.06
C ALA A 39 -3.80 -13.96 13.63
N GLN A 40 -4.61 -14.61 12.80
CA GLN A 40 -5.80 -15.35 13.23
C GLN A 40 -5.47 -16.49 14.20
N ASN A 41 -4.31 -17.10 14.04
CA ASN A 41 -3.86 -18.20 14.89
C ASN A 41 -3.18 -17.73 16.18
N ALA A 42 -2.65 -16.53 16.20
CA ALA A 42 -2.05 -15.89 17.37
C ALA A 42 -3.07 -15.44 18.43
N ARG A 43 -4.36 -15.28 18.07
CA ARG A 43 -5.43 -14.94 19.01
C ARG A 43 -5.63 -15.94 20.16
N LEU A 44 -5.05 -17.13 20.05
CA LEU A 44 -5.13 -18.18 21.06
C LEU A 44 -4.09 -18.03 22.18
N ALA A 45 -3.05 -17.20 22.02
CA ALA A 45 -2.04 -16.95 23.05
C ALA A 45 -2.26 -15.57 23.69
N ALA A 46 -2.33 -15.50 25.02
CA ALA A 46 -2.35 -14.21 25.73
C ALA A 46 -1.01 -13.50 25.47
N ARG A 47 -1.02 -12.42 24.68
CA ARG A 47 0.18 -11.63 24.38
C ARG A 47 0.43 -10.57 25.44
N ALA A 48 1.70 -10.21 25.60
CA ALA A 48 2.10 -9.07 26.43
C ALA A 48 1.54 -7.76 25.88
N ALA A 49 1.38 -6.75 26.74
CA ALA A 49 0.87 -5.45 26.31
C ALA A 49 1.92 -4.72 25.46
N TYR A 50 1.56 -4.33 24.26
CA TYR A 50 2.31 -3.44 23.38
C TYR A 50 2.11 -1.95 23.81
N PRO A 51 3.10 -1.05 23.67
CA PRO A 51 4.51 -1.32 23.35
C PRO A 51 5.27 -1.98 24.53
N GLY A 52 6.46 -2.53 24.23
CA GLY A 52 7.37 -3.09 25.24
C GLY A 52 7.87 -2.05 26.26
N ASP A 53 8.97 -2.32 26.93
CA ASP A 53 9.54 -1.41 27.94
C ASP A 53 9.99 -0.07 27.32
N THR A 54 9.24 0.99 27.57
CA THR A 54 9.50 2.34 27.00
C THR A 54 10.67 3.06 27.68
N LEU A 55 11.18 2.54 28.80
CA LEU A 55 12.23 3.16 29.60
C LEU A 55 13.64 2.78 29.13
N ILE A 56 13.74 1.91 28.14
CA ILE A 56 15.01 1.45 27.58
C ILE A 56 15.07 1.69 26.08
N ASP A 57 16.29 1.75 25.56
CA ASP A 57 16.66 1.82 24.15
C ASP A 57 17.56 0.63 23.84
N MET A 58 17.08 -0.28 23.00
CA MET A 58 17.78 -1.52 22.65
C MET A 58 18.92 -1.23 21.67
N LYS A 59 20.13 -1.68 21.97
CA LYS A 59 21.30 -1.40 21.16
C LYS A 59 21.83 -2.61 20.40
N TYR A 60 21.89 -3.77 21.07
CA TYR A 60 22.48 -4.95 20.48
C TYR A 60 21.79 -6.21 20.94
N LEU A 61 21.67 -7.16 20.00
CA LEU A 61 21.24 -8.52 20.24
C LEU A 61 22.31 -9.49 19.75
N LYS A 62 22.77 -10.40 20.64
CA LYS A 62 23.40 -11.66 20.24
C LYS A 62 22.46 -12.79 20.60
N LEU A 63 22.03 -13.55 19.62
CA LEU A 63 21.12 -14.67 19.79
C LEU A 63 21.81 -15.97 19.35
N ASP A 64 22.11 -16.84 20.28
CA ASP A 64 22.64 -18.18 20.01
C ASP A 64 21.50 -19.19 20.18
N LEU A 65 21.11 -19.87 19.11
CA LEU A 65 19.98 -20.80 19.06
C LEU A 65 20.47 -22.21 18.73
N THR A 66 20.03 -23.19 19.51
CA THR A 66 20.05 -24.61 19.15
C THR A 66 18.62 -25.05 18.84
N ILE A 67 18.37 -25.56 17.63
CA ILE A 67 17.05 -25.94 17.15
C ILE A 67 17.00 -27.45 16.95
N ARG A 68 15.96 -28.08 17.51
CA ARG A 68 15.68 -29.52 17.41
C ARG A 68 14.32 -29.76 16.75
N PRO A 69 14.28 -29.91 15.43
CA PRO A 69 13.03 -30.01 14.69
C PRO A 69 12.17 -31.21 15.10
N GLU A 70 12.79 -32.32 15.44
CA GLU A 70 12.13 -33.56 15.83
C GLU A 70 11.24 -33.40 17.06
N ASN A 71 11.60 -32.47 17.95
CA ASN A 71 10.86 -32.18 19.19
C ASN A 71 10.17 -30.80 19.14
N LYS A 72 10.28 -30.06 18.03
CA LYS A 72 9.82 -28.67 17.89
C LYS A 72 10.37 -27.76 19.01
N TYR A 73 11.60 -27.95 19.36
CA TYR A 73 12.23 -27.37 20.57
C TYR A 73 13.35 -26.44 20.20
N ILE A 74 13.44 -25.36 20.95
CA ILE A 74 14.56 -24.41 20.88
C ILE A 74 15.21 -24.24 22.24
N GLN A 75 16.52 -24.05 22.23
CA GLN A 75 17.30 -23.58 23.36
C GLN A 75 18.07 -22.34 22.94
N GLY A 76 17.86 -21.22 23.63
CA GLY A 76 18.37 -19.92 23.30
C GLY A 76 19.23 -19.30 24.38
N ALA A 77 20.26 -18.56 23.97
CA ALA A 77 20.99 -17.62 24.78
C ALA A 77 20.89 -16.24 24.11
N ALA A 78 20.19 -15.31 24.74
CA ALA A 78 20.02 -13.95 24.24
C ALA A 78 20.82 -12.97 25.10
N ARG A 79 21.84 -12.36 24.50
CA ARG A 79 22.54 -11.21 25.08
C ARG A 79 21.95 -9.93 24.56
N HIS A 80 21.48 -9.09 25.47
CA HIS A 80 20.98 -7.76 25.20
C HIS A 80 21.92 -6.69 25.75
N ILE A 81 22.17 -5.68 24.92
CA ILE A 81 22.73 -4.41 25.38
C ILE A 81 21.67 -3.35 25.17
N PHE A 82 21.40 -2.59 26.21
CA PHE A 82 20.40 -1.50 26.16
C PHE A 82 20.90 -0.29 26.93
N THR A 83 20.34 0.86 26.63
CA THR A 83 20.59 2.13 27.32
C THR A 83 19.32 2.59 28.04
N ALA A 84 19.44 3.04 29.27
CA ALA A 84 18.34 3.56 30.05
C ALA A 84 17.94 4.97 29.56
N LYS A 85 16.64 5.16 29.27
CA LYS A 85 16.03 6.48 28.91
C LYS A 85 15.65 7.29 30.13
N SER A 86 15.62 6.67 31.30
CA SER A 86 15.32 7.28 32.60
C SER A 86 16.01 6.50 33.73
N GLY A 87 15.88 6.96 34.97
CA GLY A 87 16.39 6.22 36.12
C GLY A 87 15.59 4.92 36.36
N ILE A 88 16.23 3.73 36.17
CA ILE A 88 15.59 2.42 36.30
C ILE A 88 16.40 1.47 37.18
N SER A 89 15.72 0.57 37.88
CA SER A 89 16.31 -0.54 38.64
C SER A 89 15.81 -1.91 38.18
N GLU A 90 14.91 -1.94 37.23
CA GLU A 90 14.33 -3.13 36.63
C GLU A 90 14.18 -2.90 35.12
N VAL A 91 14.33 -3.95 34.33
CA VAL A 91 14.03 -3.98 32.92
C VAL A 91 12.99 -5.07 32.63
N SER A 92 12.07 -4.81 31.68
CA SER A 92 11.04 -5.75 31.29
C SER A 92 11.19 -6.11 29.81
N LEU A 93 11.39 -7.41 29.53
CA LEU A 93 11.37 -7.96 28.18
C LEU A 93 10.08 -8.77 27.96
N ASP A 94 9.63 -8.82 26.73
CA ASP A 94 8.50 -9.64 26.28
C ASP A 94 9.01 -11.04 25.95
N LEU A 95 8.38 -12.09 26.51
CA LEU A 95 8.71 -13.49 26.25
C LEU A 95 7.53 -14.37 26.61
N THR A 96 7.13 -15.23 25.71
CA THR A 96 6.04 -16.20 25.96
C THR A 96 6.33 -17.08 27.19
N GLY A 97 5.30 -17.36 27.97
CA GLY A 97 5.43 -18.26 29.12
C GLY A 97 5.71 -19.74 28.75
N GLN A 98 5.64 -20.11 27.46
CA GLN A 98 6.02 -21.45 26.97
C GLN A 98 7.54 -21.64 26.91
N LEU A 99 8.29 -20.57 26.75
CA LEU A 99 9.75 -20.60 26.83
C LEU A 99 10.18 -20.27 28.26
N LYS A 100 10.84 -21.23 28.91
CA LYS A 100 11.23 -21.12 30.31
C LYS A 100 12.62 -20.52 30.45
N VAL A 101 12.70 -19.42 31.17
CA VAL A 101 14.01 -18.82 31.53
C VAL A 101 14.65 -19.65 32.58
N SER A 102 15.88 -20.11 32.33
CA SER A 102 16.67 -20.89 33.25
C SER A 102 17.67 -20.04 34.05
N SER A 103 18.17 -18.95 33.48
CA SER A 103 19.02 -17.98 34.16
C SER A 103 19.04 -16.63 33.49
N VAL A 104 19.23 -15.58 34.29
CA VAL A 104 19.58 -14.24 33.82
C VAL A 104 20.85 -13.80 34.53
N THR A 105 21.81 -13.28 33.75
CA THR A 105 23.09 -12.80 34.30
C THR A 105 23.44 -11.43 33.71
N SER A 106 24.24 -10.65 34.48
CA SER A 106 24.94 -9.47 33.97
C SER A 106 26.42 -9.58 34.40
N LYS A 107 27.31 -9.44 33.41
CA LYS A 107 28.80 -9.56 33.68
C LYS A 107 29.17 -10.80 34.50
N GLY A 108 28.46 -11.94 34.24
CA GLY A 108 28.67 -13.20 34.94
C GLY A 108 27.98 -13.31 36.31
N ARG A 109 27.34 -12.26 36.83
CA ARG A 109 26.58 -12.30 38.08
C ARG A 109 25.15 -12.70 37.80
N LYS A 110 24.60 -13.62 38.57
CA LYS A 110 23.16 -13.97 38.51
C LYS A 110 22.32 -12.80 38.99
N LEU A 111 21.24 -12.54 38.22
CA LEU A 111 20.24 -11.52 38.55
C LEU A 111 18.96 -12.19 39.05
N THR A 112 18.23 -11.49 39.88
CA THR A 112 16.86 -11.86 40.26
C THR A 112 15.91 -11.50 39.08
N TYR A 113 15.05 -12.43 38.76
CA TYR A 113 14.02 -12.23 37.71
C TYR A 113 12.74 -12.91 38.06
N SER A 114 11.68 -12.48 37.41
CA SER A 114 10.38 -13.15 37.42
C SER A 114 9.83 -13.28 35.98
N GLN A 115 9.19 -14.40 35.68
CA GLN A 115 8.54 -14.61 34.37
C GLN A 115 7.04 -14.90 34.61
N ALA A 116 6.20 -13.93 34.23
CA ALA A 116 4.75 -14.03 34.37
C ALA A 116 4.06 -13.18 33.29
N SER A 117 2.87 -13.61 32.87
CA SER A 117 2.04 -12.86 31.89
C SER A 117 2.78 -12.47 30.61
N ASN A 118 3.62 -13.39 30.09
CA ASN A 118 4.47 -13.20 28.90
C ASN A 118 5.45 -12.02 29.04
N LYS A 119 5.85 -11.70 30.25
CA LYS A 119 6.89 -10.71 30.57
C LYS A 119 8.01 -11.37 31.39
N LEU A 120 9.23 -11.03 31.06
CA LEU A 120 10.43 -11.32 31.84
C LEU A 120 10.88 -10.01 32.49
N LYS A 121 10.69 -9.89 33.79
CA LYS A 121 11.18 -8.75 34.59
C LYS A 121 12.48 -9.11 35.25
N VAL A 122 13.46 -8.26 35.08
CA VAL A 122 14.85 -8.49 35.61
C VAL A 122 15.27 -7.33 36.50
N SER A 123 15.57 -7.62 37.75
CA SER A 123 16.14 -6.63 38.66
C SER A 123 17.60 -6.37 38.31
N LEU A 124 17.95 -5.12 38.07
CA LEU A 124 19.30 -4.72 37.69
C LEU A 124 20.26 -4.74 38.86
N PRO A 125 21.57 -4.98 38.65
CA PRO A 125 22.55 -5.07 39.73
C PRO A 125 22.76 -3.74 40.46
N ALA A 126 22.45 -2.63 39.81
CA ALA A 126 22.46 -1.27 40.35
C ALA A 126 21.43 -0.43 39.59
N LYS A 127 20.98 0.68 40.20
CA LYS A 127 20.15 1.66 39.52
C LYS A 127 20.93 2.30 38.37
N LEU A 128 20.38 2.27 37.17
CA LEU A 128 20.90 2.99 36.01
C LEU A 128 20.29 4.41 35.98
N ASN A 129 21.11 5.38 35.58
CA ASN A 129 20.62 6.73 35.26
C ASN A 129 20.36 6.83 33.75
N THR A 130 19.72 7.91 33.31
CA THR A 130 19.54 8.21 31.88
C THR A 130 20.90 8.22 31.16
N GLY A 131 21.00 7.46 30.09
CA GLY A 131 22.22 7.30 29.29
C GLY A 131 23.13 6.16 29.72
N ASP A 132 22.96 5.58 30.92
CA ASP A 132 23.72 4.42 31.34
C ASP A 132 23.34 3.17 30.54
N SER A 133 24.30 2.34 30.19
CA SER A 133 24.11 1.09 29.46
C SER A 133 24.32 -0.13 30.32
N GLU A 134 23.57 -1.18 30.08
CA GLU A 134 23.73 -2.47 30.76
C GLU A 134 23.68 -3.62 29.75
N THR A 135 24.28 -4.74 30.14
CA THR A 135 24.29 -5.99 29.39
C THR A 135 23.63 -7.08 30.22
N ILE A 136 22.64 -7.74 29.68
CA ILE A 136 22.02 -8.91 30.29
C ILE A 136 22.11 -10.12 29.36
N ASP A 137 22.37 -11.28 29.89
CA ASP A 137 22.34 -12.58 29.20
C ASP A 137 21.19 -13.39 29.76
N VAL A 138 20.27 -13.81 28.86
CA VAL A 138 19.09 -14.60 29.19
C VAL A 138 19.22 -15.98 28.58
N MET A 139 19.23 -17.03 29.42
CA MET A 139 19.17 -18.43 28.96
C MET A 139 17.74 -18.90 29.06
N TYR A 140 17.22 -19.44 27.98
CA TYR A 140 15.83 -19.91 27.91
C TYR A 140 15.69 -21.13 27.00
N GLU A 141 14.61 -21.86 27.17
CA GLU A 141 14.34 -23.06 26.37
C GLU A 141 12.85 -23.44 26.39
N GLY A 142 12.42 -24.19 25.39
CA GLY A 142 11.06 -24.72 25.30
C GLY A 142 10.59 -24.92 23.88
N THR A 143 9.29 -25.16 23.75
CA THR A 143 8.59 -25.25 22.47
C THR A 143 7.91 -23.91 22.21
N PRO A 144 8.25 -23.19 21.14
CA PRO A 144 7.51 -21.98 20.73
C PRO A 144 6.02 -22.28 20.57
N PRO A 145 5.14 -21.30 20.81
CA PRO A 145 3.70 -21.48 20.58
C PRO A 145 3.42 -21.99 19.18
N THR A 146 2.55 -23.02 19.09
CA THR A 146 2.12 -23.55 17.79
C THR A 146 0.95 -22.71 17.31
N THR A 147 1.22 -21.69 16.55
CA THR A 147 0.21 -21.01 15.75
C THR A 147 0.34 -21.53 14.32
N ALA A 148 -0.74 -21.70 13.55
CA ALA A 148 -0.67 -22.39 12.24
C ALA A 148 0.24 -21.69 11.20
N PHE A 149 0.57 -20.42 11.44
CA PHE A 149 1.59 -19.65 10.72
C PHE A 149 2.60 -19.03 11.67
N GLY A 150 2.61 -19.47 12.90
CA GLY A 150 3.26 -18.94 14.09
C GLY A 150 4.57 -18.23 13.87
N SER A 151 4.84 -17.35 14.80
CA SER A 151 6.03 -16.52 14.91
C SER A 151 7.35 -17.32 14.75
N PHE A 152 7.33 -18.59 15.10
CA PHE A 152 8.40 -19.55 14.88
C PHE A 152 7.82 -20.94 14.59
N SER A 153 8.00 -21.42 13.37
CA SER A 153 7.29 -22.60 12.85
C SER A 153 8.22 -23.73 12.47
N PHE A 154 7.69 -24.95 12.65
CA PHE A 154 8.30 -26.21 12.22
C PHE A 154 7.38 -26.88 11.20
N GLY A 155 7.86 -27.03 9.98
CA GLY A 155 7.13 -27.67 8.89
C GLY A 155 7.96 -28.70 8.15
N THR A 156 7.44 -29.15 7.01
CA THR A 156 8.16 -30.03 6.08
C THR A 156 7.80 -29.67 4.65
N HIS A 157 8.73 -29.93 3.73
CA HIS A 157 8.51 -29.74 2.30
C HIS A 157 8.93 -30.98 1.48
N GLY A 158 8.53 -31.03 0.22
CA GLY A 158 8.85 -32.08 -0.71
C GLY A 158 8.24 -33.45 -0.34
N THR A 159 8.44 -34.43 -1.23
CA THR A 159 7.95 -35.80 -1.03
C THR A 159 8.69 -36.53 0.10
N ALA A 160 9.96 -36.17 0.31
CA ALA A 160 10.81 -36.72 1.37
C ALA A 160 10.48 -36.16 2.76
N LYS A 161 9.53 -35.20 2.89
CA LYS A 161 9.18 -34.55 4.14
C LYS A 161 10.39 -33.90 4.83
N ALA A 162 11.27 -33.27 4.05
CA ALA A 162 12.43 -32.58 4.61
C ALA A 162 11.98 -31.47 5.58
N PRO A 163 12.52 -31.38 6.78
CA PRO A 163 12.15 -30.36 7.75
C PRO A 163 12.49 -28.96 7.23
N VAL A 164 11.59 -28.00 7.54
CA VAL A 164 11.81 -26.58 7.36
C VAL A 164 11.40 -25.83 8.62
N ILE A 165 12.22 -24.89 9.03
CA ILE A 165 11.99 -24.01 10.17
C ILE A 165 12.05 -22.58 9.66
N TRP A 166 11.14 -21.72 10.11
CA TRP A 166 11.13 -20.31 9.76
C TRP A 166 10.55 -19.46 10.89
N SER A 167 10.97 -18.20 10.93
CA SER A 167 10.32 -17.15 11.72
C SER A 167 9.41 -16.29 10.84
N LEU A 168 8.35 -15.73 11.44
CA LEU A 168 7.51 -14.65 10.91
C LEU A 168 6.98 -13.87 12.11
N SER A 169 7.65 -12.79 12.48
CA SER A 169 7.42 -12.10 13.77
C SER A 169 6.52 -10.87 13.67
N GLU A 170 6.15 -10.43 12.48
CA GLU A 170 5.27 -9.28 12.30
C GLU A 170 3.81 -9.64 12.63
N PRO A 171 3.07 -8.81 13.40
CA PRO A 171 3.53 -7.61 14.07
C PRO A 171 4.04 -7.87 15.50
N TYR A 172 3.58 -8.90 16.21
CA TYR A 172 3.78 -9.13 17.64
C TYR A 172 4.36 -10.52 17.96
N GLY A 173 5.01 -11.17 17.01
CA GLY A 173 5.42 -12.56 17.13
C GLY A 173 6.83 -12.78 17.66
N ALA A 174 7.68 -11.77 17.74
CA ALA A 174 9.05 -11.94 18.22
C ALA A 174 9.13 -12.52 19.64
N PRO A 175 8.30 -12.13 20.62
CA PRO A 175 8.30 -12.70 21.98
C PRO A 175 7.98 -14.20 22.04
N ASP A 176 7.47 -14.79 20.97
CA ASP A 176 7.14 -16.21 20.93
C ASP A 176 8.37 -17.12 20.79
N TRP A 177 9.55 -16.56 20.42
CA TRP A 177 10.74 -17.37 20.22
C TRP A 177 12.04 -16.78 20.78
N TRP A 178 12.07 -15.51 21.20
CA TRP A 178 13.20 -14.91 21.92
C TRP A 178 12.74 -13.74 22.79
N PRO A 179 13.41 -13.48 23.93
CA PRO A 179 13.08 -12.35 24.79
C PRO A 179 13.43 -11.04 24.07
N CYS A 180 12.49 -10.13 23.91
CA CYS A 180 12.68 -8.87 23.19
C CYS A 180 11.94 -7.71 23.84
N LYS A 181 12.16 -6.51 23.32
CA LYS A 181 11.26 -5.37 23.47
C LYS A 181 10.39 -5.34 22.24
N ASP A 182 9.06 -5.58 22.41
CA ASP A 182 8.11 -5.64 21.32
C ASP A 182 7.66 -4.22 20.91
N ASP A 183 8.51 -3.53 20.15
CA ASP A 183 8.33 -2.16 19.69
C ASP A 183 9.05 -1.97 18.33
N PRO A 184 8.32 -1.81 17.19
CA PRO A 184 8.91 -1.68 15.86
C PRO A 184 9.80 -0.44 15.73
N ALA A 185 9.55 0.60 16.55
CA ALA A 185 10.32 1.83 16.50
C ALA A 185 11.68 1.76 17.20
N ASP A 186 11.86 0.81 18.10
CA ASP A 186 13.11 0.65 18.86
C ASP A 186 14.05 -0.33 18.14
N LYS A 187 14.81 0.20 17.19
CA LYS A 187 15.75 -0.61 16.40
C LYS A 187 16.99 -0.97 17.19
N LEU A 188 17.40 -2.23 17.07
CA LEU A 188 18.72 -2.69 17.47
C LEU A 188 19.77 -2.09 16.51
N ASP A 189 20.83 -1.48 17.01
CA ASP A 189 21.91 -0.92 16.17
C ASP A 189 22.60 -2.01 15.34
N SER A 190 22.67 -3.24 15.88
CA SER A 190 23.22 -4.42 15.18
C SER A 190 22.78 -5.72 15.87
N THR A 191 22.84 -6.83 15.13
CA THR A 191 22.52 -8.17 15.65
C THR A 191 23.57 -9.20 15.24
N GLN A 192 23.71 -10.24 16.05
CA GLN A 192 24.41 -11.48 15.68
C GLN A 192 23.50 -12.66 16.00
N VAL A 193 23.28 -13.52 15.03
CA VAL A 193 22.44 -14.73 15.19
C VAL A 193 23.29 -15.94 14.85
N SER A 194 23.46 -16.83 15.82
CA SER A 194 24.15 -18.12 15.66
C SER A 194 23.10 -19.24 15.73
N ILE A 195 23.04 -20.08 14.71
CA ILE A 195 22.03 -21.15 14.60
C ILE A 195 22.73 -22.49 14.51
N THR A 196 22.53 -23.32 15.52
CA THR A 196 23.07 -24.68 15.64
C THR A 196 22.00 -25.72 15.34
N MET A 197 22.23 -26.57 14.35
CA MET A 197 21.34 -27.67 13.95
C MET A 197 22.16 -28.89 13.51
N ASP A 198 21.48 -30.00 13.19
CA ASP A 198 22.11 -31.14 12.50
C ASP A 198 22.85 -30.67 11.25
N LYS A 199 24.01 -31.25 10.99
CA LYS A 199 24.91 -30.81 9.91
C LYS A 199 24.34 -30.89 8.49
N SER A 200 23.23 -31.61 8.30
CA SER A 200 22.53 -31.72 7.02
C SER A 200 21.76 -30.45 6.62
N TYR A 201 21.50 -29.54 7.59
CA TYR A 201 20.78 -28.31 7.35
C TYR A 201 21.66 -27.14 6.97
N VAL A 202 21.12 -26.22 6.20
CA VAL A 202 21.61 -24.87 5.97
C VAL A 202 20.76 -23.93 6.79
N SER A 203 21.37 -23.07 7.59
CA SER A 203 20.69 -22.11 8.46
C SER A 203 21.01 -20.67 8.00
N VAL A 204 19.98 -19.86 7.84
CA VAL A 204 20.04 -18.53 7.23
C VAL A 204 19.47 -17.50 8.20
N SER A 205 20.07 -16.30 8.24
CA SER A 205 19.63 -15.15 9.01
C SER A 205 20.05 -13.84 8.32
N ASN A 206 19.74 -12.71 8.97
CA ASN A 206 20.04 -11.36 8.50
C ASN A 206 21.55 -11.07 8.42
N GLY A 207 21.95 -10.18 7.53
CA GLY A 207 23.31 -9.69 7.42
C GLY A 207 24.27 -10.63 6.70
N THR A 208 25.52 -10.62 7.09
CA THR A 208 26.63 -11.37 6.45
C THR A 208 26.93 -12.65 7.21
N LEU A 209 27.16 -13.76 6.50
CA LEU A 209 27.67 -15.00 7.06
C LEU A 209 29.12 -14.82 7.51
N MET A 210 29.38 -14.98 8.80
CA MET A 210 30.70 -14.80 9.40
C MET A 210 31.50 -16.10 9.47
N SER A 211 30.86 -17.20 9.88
CA SER A 211 31.50 -18.52 9.97
C SER A 211 30.45 -19.63 9.85
N VAL A 212 30.95 -20.81 9.47
CA VAL A 212 30.25 -22.09 9.60
C VAL A 212 31.13 -23.04 10.37
N GLU A 213 30.70 -23.37 11.60
CA GLU A 213 31.45 -24.21 12.52
C GLU A 213 30.84 -25.62 12.55
N ILE A 214 31.66 -26.65 12.33
CA ILE A 214 31.23 -28.06 12.28
C ILE A 214 31.68 -28.78 13.53
N ASN A 215 30.74 -29.35 14.27
CA ASN A 215 31.01 -30.24 15.39
C ASN A 215 30.68 -31.69 14.95
N LEU A 216 31.74 -32.42 14.60
CA LEU A 216 31.60 -33.80 14.13
C LEU A 216 31.12 -34.75 15.25
N ALA A 217 31.52 -34.50 16.48
CA ALA A 217 31.14 -35.35 17.62
C ALA A 217 29.64 -35.21 17.97
N ALA A 218 29.09 -33.99 17.84
CA ALA A 218 27.67 -33.71 18.04
C ALA A 218 26.85 -33.87 16.74
N ASN A 219 27.45 -34.10 15.59
CA ASN A 219 26.83 -34.15 14.28
C ASN A 219 26.08 -32.84 13.93
N THR A 220 26.62 -31.66 14.35
CA THR A 220 25.94 -30.36 14.16
C THR A 220 26.80 -29.39 13.36
N LYS A 221 26.14 -28.37 12.79
CA LYS A 221 26.73 -27.15 12.26
C LYS A 221 26.14 -25.93 12.94
N THR A 222 26.98 -24.94 13.16
CA THR A 222 26.58 -23.61 13.63
C THR A 222 26.90 -22.59 12.55
N TYR A 223 25.86 -21.90 12.07
CA TYR A 223 25.99 -20.77 11.17
C TYR A 223 25.96 -19.49 11.98
N VAL A 224 26.97 -18.63 11.85
CA VAL A 224 27.05 -17.34 12.54
C VAL A 224 26.81 -16.21 11.55
N TRP A 225 25.71 -15.51 11.71
CA TRP A 225 25.30 -14.36 10.89
C TRP A 225 25.45 -13.07 11.69
N LYS A 226 25.88 -11.98 11.04
CA LYS A 226 25.99 -10.65 11.65
C LYS A 226 25.39 -9.59 10.77
N ASN A 227 24.40 -8.89 11.32
CA ASN A 227 23.82 -7.68 10.74
C ASN A 227 24.41 -6.46 11.46
N ARG A 228 24.91 -5.49 10.68
CA ARG A 228 25.61 -4.28 11.16
C ARG A 228 24.81 -3.01 11.00
N TYR A 229 23.60 -3.12 10.44
CA TYR A 229 22.69 -2.01 10.26
C TYR A 229 21.58 -2.02 11.31
N PRO A 230 20.99 -0.87 11.65
CA PRO A 230 19.81 -0.84 12.50
C PRO A 230 18.69 -1.74 11.96
N ILE A 231 18.08 -2.52 12.85
CA ILE A 231 17.06 -3.51 12.51
C ILE A 231 15.95 -3.52 13.55
N SER A 232 14.70 -3.50 13.10
CA SER A 232 13.55 -3.69 13.99
C SER A 232 13.47 -5.14 14.46
N HIS A 233 13.00 -5.34 15.69
CA HIS A 233 12.96 -6.65 16.33
C HIS A 233 12.18 -7.70 15.52
N TYR A 234 11.09 -7.32 14.84
CA TYR A 234 10.25 -8.22 14.05
C TYR A 234 10.93 -8.69 12.74
N LEU A 235 11.96 -7.99 12.29
CA LEU A 235 12.73 -8.31 11.08
C LEU A 235 13.89 -9.29 11.34
N VAL A 236 14.20 -9.59 12.61
CA VAL A 236 15.20 -10.63 12.94
C VAL A 236 14.65 -11.98 12.50
N SER A 237 15.41 -12.70 11.66
CA SER A 237 14.92 -13.89 11.00
C SER A 237 15.74 -15.14 11.24
N VAL A 238 15.05 -16.28 11.17
CA VAL A 238 15.63 -17.62 11.12
C VAL A 238 14.94 -18.39 10.02
N ALA A 239 15.72 -18.98 9.11
CA ALA A 239 15.23 -19.93 8.12
C ALA A 239 16.20 -21.10 8.00
N CYS A 240 15.72 -22.34 8.17
CA CYS A 240 16.55 -23.52 8.15
C CYS A 240 15.88 -24.65 7.35
N SER A 241 16.62 -25.25 6.44
CA SER A 241 16.22 -26.46 5.71
C SER A 241 17.42 -27.10 5.01
N ASN A 242 17.19 -28.13 4.20
CA ASN A 242 18.19 -28.71 3.29
C ASN A 242 18.34 -27.87 1.99
N TYR A 243 18.40 -26.55 2.13
CA TYR A 243 18.42 -25.63 0.97
C TYR A 243 19.49 -25.94 -0.06
N ALA A 244 19.11 -25.80 -1.33
CA ALA A 244 20.04 -25.58 -2.44
C ALA A 244 20.26 -24.06 -2.58
N SER A 245 21.52 -23.65 -2.73
CA SER A 245 21.88 -22.25 -2.95
C SER A 245 21.85 -21.91 -4.45
N TYR A 246 21.36 -20.70 -4.75
CA TYR A 246 21.46 -20.08 -6.08
C TYR A 246 21.90 -18.64 -5.92
N ASP A 247 23.18 -18.38 -6.10
CA ASP A 247 23.80 -17.09 -5.81
C ASP A 247 23.98 -16.27 -7.07
N LEU A 248 23.66 -14.97 -6.98
CA LEU A 248 23.90 -13.96 -8.00
C LEU A 248 24.81 -12.88 -7.42
N THR A 249 25.29 -12.02 -8.28
CA THR A 249 26.06 -10.83 -7.89
C THR A 249 25.40 -9.59 -8.46
N TRP A 250 25.29 -8.54 -7.66
CA TRP A 250 24.80 -7.25 -8.11
C TRP A 250 25.90 -6.20 -7.95
N GLU A 251 26.05 -5.38 -8.99
CA GLU A 251 27.02 -4.28 -9.03
C GLU A 251 26.28 -2.95 -9.15
N TYR A 252 26.64 -2.01 -8.27
CA TYR A 252 26.01 -0.67 -8.26
C TYR A 252 26.96 0.37 -7.64
N GLY A 253 27.13 1.52 -8.33
CA GLY A 253 27.97 2.61 -7.82
C GLY A 253 29.41 2.22 -7.51
N GLY A 254 29.97 1.26 -8.26
CA GLY A 254 31.32 0.72 -8.02
C GLY A 254 31.44 -0.25 -6.85
N LYS A 255 30.33 -0.66 -6.26
CA LYS A 255 30.25 -1.67 -5.18
C LYS A 255 29.70 -2.98 -5.74
N THR A 256 30.14 -4.08 -5.17
CA THR A 256 29.68 -5.44 -5.50
C THR A 256 29.02 -6.06 -4.27
N MET A 257 27.80 -6.60 -4.44
CA MET A 257 27.03 -7.22 -3.38
C MET A 257 26.53 -8.60 -3.79
N PRO A 258 26.64 -9.65 -2.91
CA PRO A 258 26.03 -10.94 -3.15
C PRO A 258 24.50 -10.88 -3.05
N VAL A 259 23.81 -11.60 -3.95
CA VAL A 259 22.37 -11.87 -3.88
C VAL A 259 22.20 -13.37 -3.66
N SER A 260 22.06 -13.78 -2.40
CA SER A 260 22.11 -15.18 -1.98
C SER A 260 20.72 -15.76 -1.79
N ASN A 261 20.40 -16.81 -2.55
CA ASN A 261 19.07 -17.42 -2.56
C ASN A 261 19.13 -18.86 -2.05
N PHE A 262 18.28 -19.15 -1.06
CA PHE A 262 18.17 -20.44 -0.39
C PHE A 262 16.80 -21.06 -0.71
N VAL A 263 16.78 -22.02 -1.62
CA VAL A 263 15.56 -22.56 -2.23
C VAL A 263 15.47 -24.05 -1.95
N TYR A 264 14.27 -24.59 -1.79
CA TYR A 264 14.12 -26.05 -1.67
C TYR A 264 14.63 -26.74 -2.95
N PRO A 265 15.40 -27.83 -2.84
CA PRO A 265 16.02 -28.47 -4.00
C PRO A 265 15.03 -28.82 -5.12
N GLU A 266 13.83 -29.29 -4.76
CA GLU A 266 12.79 -29.68 -5.72
C GLU A 266 12.07 -28.48 -6.37
N VAL A 267 12.19 -27.27 -5.79
CA VAL A 267 11.58 -26.04 -6.31
C VAL A 267 12.54 -25.26 -7.20
N LEU A 268 13.85 -25.46 -7.07
CA LEU A 268 14.87 -24.71 -7.80
C LEU A 268 14.95 -25.12 -9.30
N THR A 269 13.85 -24.90 -10.01
CA THR A 269 13.73 -25.12 -11.44
C THR A 269 14.29 -23.95 -12.26
N GLN A 270 14.46 -24.14 -13.58
CA GLN A 270 14.88 -23.05 -14.47
C GLN A 270 13.89 -21.87 -14.47
N SER A 271 12.59 -22.15 -14.37
CA SER A 271 11.57 -21.10 -14.25
C SER A 271 11.76 -20.26 -12.99
N VAL A 272 11.98 -20.89 -11.83
CA VAL A 272 12.25 -20.20 -10.56
C VAL A 272 13.54 -19.39 -10.64
N LYS A 273 14.61 -19.94 -11.22
CA LYS A 273 15.86 -19.19 -11.43
C LYS A 273 15.63 -17.93 -12.26
N THR A 274 14.84 -18.02 -13.33
CA THR A 274 14.51 -16.87 -14.19
C THR A 274 13.75 -15.77 -13.40
N GLN A 275 12.88 -16.13 -12.44
CA GLN A 275 12.23 -15.16 -11.58
C GLN A 275 13.22 -14.52 -10.59
N ILE A 276 14.08 -15.33 -9.99
CA ILE A 276 15.12 -14.85 -9.07
C ILE A 276 16.11 -13.92 -9.79
N ASP A 277 16.48 -14.20 -11.03
CA ASP A 277 17.40 -13.37 -11.83
C ASP A 277 16.88 -11.92 -11.96
N ARG A 278 15.55 -11.71 -11.94
CA ARG A 278 14.94 -10.37 -11.98
C ARG A 278 15.28 -9.52 -10.77
N THR A 279 15.68 -10.12 -9.67
CA THR A 279 16.08 -9.40 -8.45
C THR A 279 17.21 -8.41 -8.73
N VAL A 280 18.15 -8.74 -9.61
CA VAL A 280 19.27 -7.86 -9.96
C VAL A 280 18.79 -6.61 -10.71
N ASP A 281 17.84 -6.78 -11.63
CA ASP A 281 17.22 -5.66 -12.35
C ASP A 281 16.39 -4.78 -11.40
N MET A 282 15.65 -5.41 -10.46
CA MET A 282 14.85 -4.70 -9.45
C MET A 282 15.71 -3.91 -8.47
N LEU A 283 16.82 -4.49 -7.98
CA LEU A 283 17.79 -3.80 -7.12
C LEU A 283 18.32 -2.54 -7.79
N THR A 284 18.66 -2.60 -9.08
CA THR A 284 19.10 -1.44 -9.86
C THR A 284 17.98 -0.41 -9.98
N PHE A 285 16.79 -0.83 -10.40
CA PHE A 285 15.66 0.06 -10.59
C PHE A 285 15.24 0.79 -9.30
N PHE A 286 15.11 0.05 -8.20
CA PHE A 286 14.71 0.65 -6.92
C PHE A 286 15.83 1.52 -6.33
N SER A 287 17.11 1.15 -6.55
CA SER A 287 18.22 2.02 -6.14
C SER A 287 18.26 3.34 -6.91
N ASP A 288 17.98 3.32 -8.21
CA ASP A 288 17.87 4.54 -9.00
C ASP A 288 16.69 5.41 -8.55
N THR A 289 15.58 4.76 -8.18
CA THR A 289 14.31 5.41 -7.83
C THR A 289 14.31 5.95 -6.40
N PHE A 290 14.75 5.16 -5.42
CA PHE A 290 14.65 5.46 -3.99
C PHE A 290 15.99 5.82 -3.34
N GLY A 291 17.08 5.66 -4.06
CA GLY A 291 18.45 5.77 -3.53
C GLY A 291 19.09 4.41 -3.31
N GLU A 292 20.41 4.38 -3.23
CA GLU A 292 21.21 3.14 -3.11
C GLU A 292 20.60 2.13 -2.13
N TYR A 293 20.65 0.84 -2.49
CA TYR A 293 20.18 -0.25 -1.63
C TYR A 293 20.74 -0.10 -0.20
N PRO A 294 19.87 -0.06 0.82
CA PRO A 294 20.27 0.38 2.17
C PRO A 294 21.37 -0.45 2.82
N PHE A 295 21.44 -1.72 2.48
CA PHE A 295 22.32 -2.71 3.12
C PHE A 295 23.41 -3.23 2.19
N ILE A 296 23.87 -2.39 1.25
CA ILE A 296 24.78 -2.75 0.15
C ILE A 296 26.12 -3.34 0.61
N THR A 297 26.55 -3.10 1.85
CA THR A 297 27.79 -3.69 2.40
C THR A 297 27.60 -5.08 2.97
N GLU A 298 26.39 -5.63 2.91
CA GLU A 298 26.07 -6.98 3.41
C GLU A 298 25.63 -7.90 2.27
N LYS A 299 24.34 -8.11 2.11
CA LYS A 299 23.76 -8.93 1.05
C LYS A 299 22.32 -8.53 0.80
N TYR A 300 21.73 -9.06 -0.25
CA TYR A 300 20.31 -9.32 -0.39
C TYR A 300 20.08 -10.79 -0.77
N GLY A 301 18.87 -11.24 -0.73
CA GLY A 301 18.48 -12.56 -1.23
C GLY A 301 17.19 -13.07 -0.62
N HIS A 302 16.95 -14.35 -0.82
CA HIS A 302 15.69 -14.98 -0.43
C HIS A 302 15.95 -16.27 0.34
N ALA A 303 15.13 -16.55 1.35
CA ALA A 303 15.06 -17.85 2.00
C ALA A 303 13.64 -18.41 1.82
N MET A 304 13.53 -19.56 1.14
CA MET A 304 12.24 -20.20 0.95
C MET A 304 11.69 -20.71 2.26
N CYS A 305 10.39 -20.51 2.51
CA CYS A 305 9.72 -20.84 3.75
C CYS A 305 8.43 -21.63 3.51
N GLY A 306 7.77 -22.10 4.57
CA GLY A 306 6.61 -22.96 4.49
C GLY A 306 5.27 -22.24 4.49
N PHE A 307 5.23 -20.90 4.43
CA PHE A 307 4.00 -20.11 4.28
C PHE A 307 3.85 -19.61 2.84
N GLY A 308 2.64 -19.28 2.42
CA GLY A 308 2.39 -18.59 1.14
C GLY A 308 2.60 -17.09 1.30
N GLY A 309 3.09 -16.40 0.25
CA GLY A 309 3.44 -14.99 0.29
C GLY A 309 4.87 -14.74 0.70
N GLY A 310 5.15 -13.56 1.24
CA GLY A 310 6.47 -13.13 1.66
C GLY A 310 6.50 -12.51 3.06
N MET A 311 7.72 -12.25 3.51
CA MET A 311 8.04 -11.46 4.69
C MET A 311 9.37 -10.76 4.45
N GLU A 312 9.37 -9.46 4.65
CA GLU A 312 10.44 -8.52 4.31
C GLU A 312 11.67 -8.60 5.22
N HIS A 313 12.00 -9.74 5.77
CA HIS A 313 13.15 -9.85 6.67
C HIS A 313 14.39 -9.16 6.10
N GLN A 314 14.93 -8.21 6.85
CA GLN A 314 16.03 -7.34 6.42
C GLN A 314 17.20 -8.16 5.85
N THR A 315 17.63 -7.86 4.63
CA THR A 315 18.72 -8.49 3.86
C THR A 315 18.46 -9.93 3.39
N VAL A 316 17.39 -10.60 3.83
CA VAL A 316 17.04 -11.97 3.43
C VAL A 316 15.53 -12.19 3.50
N THR A 317 14.84 -11.77 2.48
CA THR A 317 13.39 -11.94 2.37
C THR A 317 12.97 -13.40 2.47
N SER A 318 11.96 -13.70 3.28
CA SER A 318 11.37 -15.05 3.34
C SER A 318 10.25 -15.16 2.31
N LEU A 319 10.29 -16.19 1.44
CA LEU A 319 9.33 -16.37 0.35
C LEU A 319 8.71 -17.77 0.37
N GLY A 320 7.40 -17.83 0.24
CA GLY A 320 6.68 -19.09 -0.03
C GLY A 320 6.64 -19.47 -1.52
N GLY A 321 6.97 -18.53 -2.40
CA GLY A 321 7.01 -18.67 -3.86
C GLY A 321 7.85 -17.59 -4.52
N PHE A 322 8.07 -17.68 -5.81
CA PHE A 322 8.93 -16.74 -6.55
C PHE A 322 8.17 -16.10 -7.71
N SER A 323 7.07 -15.37 -7.44
CA SER A 323 6.46 -14.52 -8.45
C SER A 323 7.22 -13.20 -8.57
N GLU A 324 7.30 -12.64 -9.77
CA GLU A 324 8.01 -11.37 -10.03
C GLU A 324 7.41 -10.21 -9.19
N SER A 325 6.07 -10.21 -9.03
CA SER A 325 5.37 -9.23 -8.23
C SER A 325 5.71 -9.34 -6.74
N LEU A 326 5.73 -10.56 -6.19
CA LEU A 326 6.08 -10.81 -4.79
C LEU A 326 7.52 -10.40 -4.51
N ILE A 327 8.47 -10.77 -5.39
CA ILE A 327 9.88 -10.36 -5.24
C ILE A 327 10.00 -8.83 -5.24
N ALA A 328 9.27 -8.13 -6.13
CA ALA A 328 9.29 -6.67 -6.18
C ALA A 328 8.72 -6.02 -4.92
N HIS A 329 7.62 -6.56 -4.39
CA HIS A 329 6.99 -6.12 -3.14
C HIS A 329 7.97 -6.24 -1.97
N GLU A 330 8.47 -7.44 -1.73
CA GLU A 330 9.34 -7.73 -0.61
C GLU A 330 10.71 -7.04 -0.70
N LEU A 331 11.23 -6.86 -1.91
CA LEU A 331 12.47 -6.10 -2.09
C LEU A 331 12.28 -4.61 -1.79
N ALA A 332 11.12 -4.03 -2.16
CA ALA A 332 10.84 -2.62 -1.90
C ALA A 332 10.78 -2.30 -0.40
N HIS A 333 10.37 -3.26 0.41
CA HIS A 333 10.40 -3.14 1.86
C HIS A 333 11.79 -2.85 2.43
N GLN A 334 12.87 -3.23 1.75
CA GLN A 334 14.23 -2.94 2.22
C GLN A 334 14.46 -1.42 2.36
N TRP A 335 13.71 -0.59 1.61
CA TRP A 335 13.66 0.86 1.80
C TRP A 335 12.52 1.28 2.72
N PHE A 336 11.28 0.79 2.46
CA PHE A 336 10.04 1.16 3.16
C PHE A 336 9.58 0.01 4.05
N GLY A 337 9.97 0.03 5.32
CA GLY A 337 9.78 -1.05 6.30
C GLY A 337 11.07 -1.36 7.03
N ASP A 338 12.17 -1.57 6.30
CA ASP A 338 13.46 -1.96 6.89
C ASP A 338 14.35 -0.75 7.15
N LYS A 339 14.66 0.06 6.13
CA LYS A 339 15.47 1.27 6.35
C LYS A 339 14.71 2.31 7.16
N ILE A 340 13.48 2.63 6.75
CA ILE A 340 12.57 3.48 7.52
C ILE A 340 11.34 2.65 7.84
N THR A 341 11.14 2.35 9.12
CA THR A 341 10.05 1.49 9.62
C THR A 341 8.89 2.36 10.10
N CYS A 342 7.67 1.87 10.01
CA CYS A 342 6.52 2.50 10.64
C CYS A 342 6.77 2.66 12.16
N LYS A 343 6.46 3.84 12.71
CA LYS A 343 6.71 4.11 14.13
C LYS A 343 5.82 3.31 15.05
N THR A 344 4.60 3.06 14.61
CA THR A 344 3.64 2.19 15.25
C THR A 344 2.89 1.40 14.19
N TRP A 345 2.26 0.30 14.57
CA TRP A 345 1.42 -0.48 13.63
C TRP A 345 0.19 0.30 13.12
N ALA A 346 -0.15 1.44 13.75
CA ALA A 346 -1.12 2.38 13.20
C ALA A 346 -0.62 3.06 11.91
N ASP A 347 0.70 3.17 11.77
CA ASP A 347 1.39 3.78 10.64
C ASP A 347 1.86 2.75 9.59
N ILE A 348 1.31 1.53 9.57
CA ILE A 348 1.71 0.43 8.68
C ILE A 348 1.67 0.80 7.18
N PHE A 349 0.91 1.83 6.82
CA PHE A 349 0.97 2.47 5.51
C PHE A 349 2.41 2.75 5.05
N MET A 350 3.31 3.12 5.99
CA MET A 350 4.70 3.44 5.68
C MET A 350 5.51 2.24 5.17
N ASN A 351 5.04 1.03 5.45
CA ASN A 351 5.63 -0.21 4.96
C ASN A 351 4.82 -0.71 3.73
N GLU A 352 3.59 -1.13 3.93
CA GLU A 352 2.80 -1.92 2.99
C GLU A 352 2.31 -1.15 1.76
N ALA A 353 1.92 0.13 1.95
CA ALA A 353 1.46 0.92 0.83
C ALA A 353 2.58 1.22 -0.17
N PHE A 354 3.78 1.51 0.34
CA PHE A 354 4.95 1.79 -0.50
C PHE A 354 5.44 0.54 -1.22
N ALA A 355 5.45 -0.62 -0.56
CA ALA A 355 5.81 -1.88 -1.19
C ALA A 355 4.82 -2.26 -2.29
N SER A 356 3.51 -2.17 -2.02
CA SER A 356 2.46 -2.44 -3.03
C SER A 356 2.50 -1.46 -4.19
N TYR A 357 2.79 -0.18 -3.94
CA TYR A 357 2.96 0.81 -5.00
C TYR A 357 4.21 0.53 -5.84
N SER A 358 5.26 -0.01 -5.23
CA SER A 358 6.49 -0.37 -5.93
C SER A 358 6.31 -1.53 -6.91
N GLU A 359 5.33 -2.44 -6.69
CA GLU A 359 4.90 -3.42 -7.68
C GLU A 359 4.40 -2.74 -8.97
N ALA A 360 3.57 -1.69 -8.82
CA ALA A 360 3.09 -0.93 -9.98
C ALA A 360 4.22 -0.19 -10.69
N LEU A 361 5.16 0.40 -9.95
CA LEU A 361 6.35 1.06 -10.53
C LEU A 361 7.24 0.05 -11.28
N TRP A 362 7.41 -1.16 -10.73
CA TRP A 362 8.14 -2.21 -11.41
C TRP A 362 7.43 -2.66 -12.70
N ALA A 363 6.10 -2.80 -12.67
CA ALA A 363 5.31 -3.10 -13.85
C ALA A 363 5.44 -2.01 -14.92
N GLU A 364 5.47 -0.72 -14.52
CA GLU A 364 5.73 0.41 -15.42
C GLU A 364 7.11 0.29 -16.09
N LYS A 365 8.15 0.00 -15.30
CA LYS A 365 9.51 -0.19 -15.78
C LYS A 365 9.63 -1.37 -16.76
N ARG A 366 8.94 -2.45 -16.46
CA ARG A 366 9.05 -3.71 -17.23
C ARG A 366 8.28 -3.70 -18.54
N THR A 367 7.06 -3.19 -18.54
CA THR A 367 6.12 -3.33 -19.64
C THR A 367 5.38 -2.04 -20.02
N GLY A 368 5.68 -0.94 -19.33
CA GLY A 368 5.18 0.39 -19.65
C GLY A 368 3.90 0.79 -18.92
N LYS A 369 3.44 2.02 -19.24
CA LYS A 369 2.33 2.69 -18.54
C LYS A 369 1.03 1.87 -18.50
N SER A 370 0.75 1.05 -19.51
CA SER A 370 -0.46 0.21 -19.54
C SER A 370 -0.46 -0.82 -18.41
N ALA A 371 0.69 -1.45 -18.13
CA ALA A 371 0.81 -2.41 -17.03
C ALA A 371 0.72 -1.71 -15.65
N TYR A 372 1.35 -0.55 -15.52
CA TYR A 372 1.18 0.29 -14.34
C TYR A 372 -0.30 0.58 -14.07
N MET A 373 -1.03 1.09 -15.09
CA MET A 373 -2.44 1.43 -14.93
C MET A 373 -3.32 0.20 -14.70
N SER A 374 -2.97 -0.96 -15.25
CA SER A 374 -3.68 -2.22 -14.98
C SER A 374 -3.56 -2.61 -13.50
N ASN A 375 -2.36 -2.53 -12.92
CA ASN A 375 -2.12 -2.78 -11.51
C ASN A 375 -2.90 -1.78 -10.62
N ILE A 376 -2.73 -0.48 -10.87
CA ILE A 376 -3.39 0.59 -10.11
C ILE A 376 -4.93 0.52 -10.21
N ASN A 377 -5.50 0.23 -11.38
CA ASN A 377 -6.95 0.08 -11.55
C ASN A 377 -7.50 -1.11 -10.77
N GLY A 378 -6.73 -2.19 -10.66
CA GLY A 378 -7.05 -3.30 -9.77
C GLY A 378 -7.16 -2.86 -8.31
N HIS A 379 -6.19 -2.07 -7.84
CA HIS A 379 -6.21 -1.48 -6.50
C HIS A 379 -7.36 -0.48 -6.31
N ILE A 380 -7.61 0.43 -7.28
CA ILE A 380 -8.73 1.40 -7.23
C ILE A 380 -10.07 0.67 -7.09
N THR A 381 -10.27 -0.41 -7.83
CA THR A 381 -11.52 -1.18 -7.79
C THR A 381 -11.78 -1.75 -6.40
N ARG A 382 -10.76 -2.29 -5.74
CA ARG A 382 -10.85 -2.83 -4.38
C ARG A 382 -10.93 -1.72 -3.34
N ALA A 383 -10.12 -0.67 -3.45
CA ALA A 383 -10.11 0.46 -2.53
C ALA A 383 -11.47 1.17 -2.41
N LYS A 384 -12.28 1.17 -3.49
CA LYS A 384 -13.65 1.70 -3.45
C LYS A 384 -14.60 0.92 -2.55
N THR A 385 -14.29 -0.31 -2.19
CA THR A 385 -15.09 -1.12 -1.26
C THR A 385 -14.71 -0.90 0.20
N VAL A 386 -13.61 -0.19 0.46
CA VAL A 386 -13.08 0.04 1.81
C VAL A 386 -13.79 1.20 2.48
N THR A 387 -14.25 0.98 3.71
CA THR A 387 -14.94 1.98 4.54
C THR A 387 -14.06 2.60 5.62
N GLU A 388 -12.91 1.99 5.89
CA GLU A 388 -11.97 2.41 6.93
C GLU A 388 -10.91 3.39 6.40
N PRO A 389 -10.34 4.26 7.27
CA PRO A 389 -9.18 5.07 6.95
C PRO A 389 -7.93 4.20 6.81
N VAL A 390 -6.96 4.65 6.02
CA VAL A 390 -5.67 3.95 5.85
C VAL A 390 -4.85 3.96 7.15
N TYR A 391 -4.96 5.05 7.93
CA TYR A 391 -4.42 5.10 9.30
C TYR A 391 -5.20 4.14 10.20
N ILE A 392 -4.53 3.20 10.84
CA ILE A 392 -5.15 2.14 11.64
C ILE A 392 -5.43 2.65 13.06
N SER A 393 -6.70 2.93 13.36
CA SER A 393 -7.11 3.42 14.68
C SER A 393 -6.99 2.37 15.80
N ASN A 394 -7.09 1.08 15.45
CA ASN A 394 -6.92 -0.04 16.39
C ASN A 394 -5.83 -1.01 15.90
N PRO A 395 -4.55 -0.74 16.15
CA PRO A 395 -3.45 -1.59 15.67
C PRO A 395 -3.41 -2.97 16.36
N LYS A 396 -4.23 -3.22 17.38
CA LYS A 396 -4.39 -4.55 17.98
C LYS A 396 -5.24 -5.49 17.12
N ASP A 397 -6.01 -4.95 16.20
CA ASP A 397 -6.73 -5.74 15.19
C ASP A 397 -5.81 -5.98 13.98
N GLU A 398 -5.08 -7.07 14.05
CA GLU A 398 -4.13 -7.49 13.02
C GLU A 398 -4.80 -7.71 11.64
N ASN A 399 -6.12 -8.00 11.60
CA ASN A 399 -6.82 -8.09 10.32
C ASN A 399 -6.97 -6.73 9.65
N LEU A 400 -7.09 -5.64 10.42
CA LEU A 400 -7.09 -4.29 9.86
C LEU A 400 -5.67 -3.88 9.46
N VAL A 401 -4.66 -4.20 10.28
CA VAL A 401 -3.25 -3.87 9.98
C VAL A 401 -2.84 -4.47 8.65
N PHE A 402 -3.25 -5.71 8.36
CA PHE A 402 -2.88 -6.42 7.13
C PHE A 402 -4.04 -6.61 6.15
N ASP A 403 -5.10 -5.78 6.23
CA ASP A 403 -6.17 -5.84 5.24
C ASP A 403 -5.65 -5.43 3.86
N TYR A 404 -5.70 -6.39 2.94
CA TYR A 404 -5.17 -6.21 1.58
C TYR A 404 -5.82 -5.05 0.82
N ASN A 405 -7.13 -4.87 0.95
CA ASN A 405 -7.83 -3.80 0.24
C ASN A 405 -7.55 -2.43 0.86
N LEU A 406 -7.24 -2.40 2.16
CA LEU A 406 -7.02 -1.19 2.94
C LEU A 406 -5.55 -0.75 2.90
N THR A 407 -4.67 -1.42 3.63
CA THR A 407 -3.29 -0.96 3.87
C THR A 407 -2.40 -1.12 2.65
N TYR A 408 -2.58 -2.20 1.91
CA TYR A 408 -1.89 -2.45 0.64
C TYR A 408 -2.57 -1.69 -0.52
N GLY A 409 -3.82 -2.05 -0.83
CA GLY A 409 -4.52 -1.58 -2.02
C GLY A 409 -4.87 -0.09 -1.98
N LYS A 410 -5.68 0.35 -1.00
CA LYS A 410 -6.02 1.78 -0.85
C LYS A 410 -4.76 2.60 -0.54
N GLY A 411 -3.81 2.03 0.21
CA GLY A 411 -2.51 2.65 0.46
C GLY A 411 -1.74 2.96 -0.83
N ALA A 412 -1.60 1.98 -1.74
CA ALA A 412 -0.95 2.17 -3.04
C ALA A 412 -1.69 3.20 -3.90
N VAL A 413 -3.04 3.21 -3.88
CA VAL A 413 -3.85 4.22 -4.58
C VAL A 413 -3.60 5.63 -4.03
N VAL A 414 -3.41 5.79 -2.72
CA VAL A 414 -3.05 7.09 -2.12
C VAL A 414 -1.72 7.59 -2.66
N LEU A 415 -0.70 6.73 -2.77
CA LEU A 415 0.60 7.10 -3.36
C LEU A 415 0.50 7.42 -4.86
N HIS A 416 -0.30 6.67 -5.61
CA HIS A 416 -0.62 6.98 -7.00
C HIS A 416 -1.26 8.37 -7.15
N MET A 417 -2.26 8.69 -6.32
CA MET A 417 -2.89 10.00 -6.33
C MET A 417 -1.92 11.12 -5.90
N LEU A 418 -1.03 10.85 -4.93
CA LEU A 418 0.00 11.79 -4.50
C LEU A 418 0.99 12.09 -5.64
N ARG A 419 1.36 11.06 -6.44
CA ARG A 419 2.16 11.25 -7.66
C ARG A 419 1.45 12.19 -8.65
N GLY A 420 0.14 12.03 -8.84
CA GLY A 420 -0.66 12.93 -9.68
C GLY A 420 -0.72 14.37 -9.14
N VAL A 421 -0.81 14.54 -7.82
CA VAL A 421 -0.81 15.88 -7.17
C VAL A 421 0.55 16.57 -7.27
N LEU A 422 1.64 15.84 -7.08
CA LEU A 422 3.00 16.38 -7.06
C LEU A 422 3.59 16.53 -8.48
N GLY A 423 3.23 15.61 -9.37
CA GLY A 423 3.93 15.35 -10.62
C GLY A 423 5.15 14.46 -10.42
N ASP A 424 5.57 13.74 -11.46
CA ASP A 424 6.62 12.72 -11.39
C ASP A 424 7.91 13.21 -10.77
N ALA A 425 8.44 14.34 -11.25
CA ALA A 425 9.73 14.86 -10.80
C ALA A 425 9.76 15.15 -9.29
N ALA A 426 8.73 15.83 -8.77
CA ALA A 426 8.65 16.16 -7.34
C ALA A 426 8.32 14.93 -6.49
N PHE A 427 7.47 14.02 -6.99
CA PHE A 427 7.13 12.80 -6.28
C PHE A 427 8.35 11.91 -6.03
N PHE A 428 9.12 11.60 -7.07
CA PHE A 428 10.32 10.76 -6.91
C PHE A 428 11.44 11.47 -6.16
N ASP A 429 11.57 12.79 -6.28
CA ASP A 429 12.50 13.58 -5.46
C ASP A 429 12.12 13.53 -3.97
N VAL A 430 10.82 13.56 -3.64
CA VAL A 430 10.32 13.37 -2.26
C VAL A 430 10.68 11.98 -1.75
N LEU A 431 10.40 10.91 -2.51
CA LEU A 431 10.68 9.54 -2.07
C LEU A 431 12.19 9.33 -1.83
N LYS A 432 13.02 9.71 -2.80
CA LYS A 432 14.48 9.59 -2.69
C LYS A 432 15.05 10.45 -1.56
N GLY A 433 14.52 11.66 -1.40
CA GLY A 433 14.92 12.56 -0.33
C GLY A 433 14.53 12.04 1.05
N PHE A 434 13.35 11.43 1.19
CA PHE A 434 12.89 10.85 2.44
C PHE A 434 13.81 9.69 2.89
N MET A 435 14.20 8.83 1.95
CA MET A 435 15.17 7.75 2.23
C MET A 435 16.56 8.26 2.66
N ALA A 436 16.92 9.49 2.32
CA ALA A 436 18.18 10.13 2.73
C ALA A 436 18.04 11.11 3.91
N SER A 437 16.84 11.22 4.49
CA SER A 437 16.51 12.17 5.55
C SER A 437 17.00 11.73 6.93
N GLU A 438 16.69 12.54 7.93
CA GLU A 438 16.92 12.24 9.37
C GLU A 438 16.20 10.98 9.87
N TYR A 439 15.24 10.45 9.11
CA TYR A 439 14.53 9.20 9.40
C TYR A 439 15.28 7.96 8.89
N ALA A 440 16.36 8.12 8.11
CA ALA A 440 17.15 6.99 7.59
C ALA A 440 17.64 6.09 8.73
N TYR A 441 17.36 4.78 8.61
CA TYR A 441 17.65 3.74 9.62
C TYR A 441 16.92 3.92 10.95
N LYS A 442 15.81 4.67 10.95
CA LYS A 442 14.95 4.89 12.11
C LYS A 442 13.51 4.53 11.75
N SER A 443 12.58 5.04 12.55
CA SER A 443 11.14 4.92 12.33
C SER A 443 10.52 6.27 12.05
N ALA A 444 9.40 6.28 11.33
CA ALA A 444 8.63 7.48 11.01
C ALA A 444 7.11 7.22 11.09
N THR A 445 6.35 8.26 11.39
CA THR A 445 4.91 8.29 11.26
C THR A 445 4.49 8.72 9.86
N ILE A 446 3.24 8.49 9.49
CA ILE A 446 2.64 9.04 8.26
C ILE A 446 2.72 10.57 8.26
N ASN A 447 2.56 11.20 9.43
CA ASN A 447 2.67 12.65 9.55
C ASN A 447 4.09 13.16 9.29
N ASP A 448 5.11 12.45 9.76
CA ASP A 448 6.52 12.79 9.47
C ASP A 448 6.79 12.75 7.96
N PHE A 449 6.27 11.75 7.26
CA PHE A 449 6.36 11.68 5.79
C PHE A 449 5.62 12.84 5.11
N ARG A 450 4.39 13.17 5.56
CA ARG A 450 3.63 14.30 5.03
C ARG A 450 4.41 15.62 5.16
N GLU A 451 4.91 15.92 6.36
CA GLU A 451 5.65 17.15 6.63
C GLU A 451 6.94 17.24 5.80
N PHE A 452 7.64 16.11 5.66
CA PHE A 452 8.80 16.02 4.77
C PHE A 452 8.41 16.30 3.31
N ALA A 453 7.32 15.69 2.83
CA ALA A 453 6.84 15.86 1.45
C ALA A 453 6.41 17.32 1.17
N GLU A 454 5.72 17.96 2.12
CA GLU A 454 5.35 19.38 2.04
C GLU A 454 6.60 20.27 1.94
N LYS A 455 7.55 20.08 2.85
CA LYS A 455 8.80 20.86 2.87
C LYS A 455 9.62 20.67 1.58
N ARG A 456 9.69 19.44 1.06
CA ARG A 456 10.49 19.11 -0.11
C ARG A 456 9.88 19.58 -1.41
N SER A 457 8.56 19.43 -1.56
CA SER A 457 7.81 19.78 -2.77
C SER A 457 7.35 21.24 -2.82
N GLY A 458 7.32 21.93 -1.68
CA GLY A 458 6.75 23.28 -1.56
C GLY A 458 5.22 23.32 -1.68
N LYS A 459 4.53 22.16 -1.68
CA LYS A 459 3.07 22.08 -1.79
C LYS A 459 2.43 21.79 -0.42
N GLU A 460 1.29 22.41 -0.14
CA GLU A 460 0.46 22.06 1.01
C GLU A 460 -0.25 20.74 0.72
N LEU A 461 -0.07 19.73 1.59
CA LEU A 461 -0.61 18.38 1.43
C LEU A 461 -1.50 17.94 2.59
N LYS A 462 -1.64 18.77 3.63
CA LYS A 462 -2.44 18.39 4.79
C LYS A 462 -3.86 17.99 4.41
N TYR A 463 -4.52 18.75 3.52
CA TYR A 463 -5.87 18.44 3.02
C TYR A 463 -5.93 17.06 2.36
N PHE A 464 -4.87 16.69 1.62
CA PHE A 464 -4.79 15.43 0.90
C PHE A 464 -4.72 14.25 1.88
N PHE A 465 -3.82 14.33 2.88
CA PHE A 465 -3.68 13.28 3.89
C PHE A 465 -4.92 13.18 4.79
N ASP A 466 -5.50 14.32 5.19
CA ASP A 466 -6.75 14.33 5.98
C ASP A 466 -7.90 13.61 5.25
N GLN A 467 -7.98 13.75 3.94
CA GLN A 467 -9.05 13.16 3.12
C GLN A 467 -8.80 11.69 2.76
N TRP A 468 -7.56 11.35 2.40
CA TRP A 468 -7.25 10.06 1.79
C TRP A 468 -6.59 9.05 2.73
N VAL A 469 -5.88 9.52 3.75
CA VAL A 469 -5.20 8.67 4.75
C VAL A 469 -6.03 8.56 6.02
N TYR A 470 -6.45 9.71 6.58
CA TYR A 470 -7.24 9.77 7.82
C TYR A 470 -8.75 9.78 7.57
N GLY A 471 -9.16 10.06 6.36
CA GLY A 471 -10.54 10.08 5.91
C GLY A 471 -10.99 8.80 5.22
N THR A 472 -12.29 8.75 4.88
CA THR A 472 -12.93 7.61 4.23
C THR A 472 -13.77 8.05 3.04
N GLY A 473 -14.01 7.15 2.09
CA GLY A 473 -14.80 7.41 0.88
C GLY A 473 -13.95 7.96 -0.26
N PHE A 474 -14.61 8.41 -1.29
CA PHE A 474 -14.03 9.00 -2.50
C PHE A 474 -15.06 9.91 -3.19
N PRO A 475 -14.65 10.87 -4.05
CA PRO A 475 -15.57 11.79 -4.71
C PRO A 475 -16.41 11.12 -5.79
N VAL A 476 -17.66 11.59 -5.88
CA VAL A 476 -18.62 11.27 -6.95
C VAL A 476 -18.83 12.54 -7.75
N TYR A 477 -18.24 12.63 -8.92
CA TYR A 477 -18.31 13.81 -9.77
C TYR A 477 -19.45 13.72 -10.80
N LYS A 478 -20.16 14.86 -10.97
CA LYS A 478 -21.03 15.12 -12.11
C LYS A 478 -20.48 16.36 -12.82
N ILE A 479 -19.92 16.18 -14.00
CA ILE A 479 -19.26 17.25 -14.74
C ILE A 479 -20.04 17.51 -16.05
N ASN A 480 -20.33 18.79 -16.30
CA ASN A 480 -20.87 19.24 -17.57
C ASN A 480 -19.88 20.24 -18.19
N TRP A 481 -19.73 20.21 -19.50
CA TRP A 481 -18.91 21.18 -20.21
C TRP A 481 -19.60 21.71 -21.46
N LEU A 482 -19.21 22.92 -21.87
CA LEU A 482 -19.76 23.64 -23.01
C LEU A 482 -18.63 24.37 -23.75
N SER A 483 -18.52 24.19 -25.08
CA SER A 483 -17.73 25.07 -25.93
C SER A 483 -18.50 26.38 -26.10
N ALA A 484 -18.04 27.45 -25.43
CA ALA A 484 -18.77 28.72 -25.36
C ALA A 484 -18.40 29.70 -26.51
N GLY A 485 -17.59 29.24 -27.45
CA GLY A 485 -17.10 29.98 -28.62
C GLY A 485 -15.69 29.51 -29.00
N ALA A 486 -15.08 30.19 -29.97
CA ALA A 486 -13.70 29.95 -30.31
C ALA A 486 -12.82 30.26 -29.08
N ASN A 487 -11.93 29.33 -28.73
CA ASN A 487 -11.02 29.45 -27.59
C ASN A 487 -11.68 29.56 -26.20
N GLN A 488 -12.94 29.18 -26.07
CA GLN A 488 -13.68 29.29 -24.81
C GLN A 488 -14.31 27.96 -24.40
N LEU A 489 -14.05 27.57 -23.16
CA LEU A 489 -14.60 26.37 -22.54
C LEU A 489 -15.16 26.72 -21.16
N LYS A 490 -16.42 26.34 -20.92
CA LYS A 490 -17.03 26.40 -19.59
C LYS A 490 -17.19 24.98 -19.04
N ILE A 491 -16.81 24.79 -17.79
CA ILE A 491 -16.96 23.51 -17.07
C ILE A 491 -17.73 23.77 -15.79
N GLU A 492 -18.77 23.01 -15.54
CA GLU A 492 -19.47 22.92 -14.27
C GLU A 492 -19.19 21.55 -13.65
N ALA A 493 -18.51 21.52 -12.52
CA ALA A 493 -18.13 20.30 -11.83
C ALA A 493 -18.81 20.23 -10.46
N GLY A 494 -19.72 19.28 -10.29
CA GLY A 494 -20.43 19.00 -9.05
C GLY A 494 -19.87 17.80 -8.33
N GLN A 495 -19.90 17.81 -6.98
CA GLN A 495 -19.69 16.65 -6.13
C GLN A 495 -21.02 16.28 -5.48
N THR A 496 -21.50 15.04 -5.68
CA THR A 496 -22.80 14.57 -5.19
C THR A 496 -22.70 13.67 -3.95
N GLY A 497 -21.49 13.41 -3.47
CA GLY A 497 -21.24 12.62 -2.24
C GLY A 497 -21.52 13.42 -0.96
N THR A 498 -21.61 12.72 0.16
CA THR A 498 -21.79 13.33 1.49
C THR A 498 -20.54 14.04 2.02
N LYS A 499 -19.37 13.71 1.48
CA LYS A 499 -18.09 14.35 1.79
C LYS A 499 -17.55 15.05 0.55
N LEU A 500 -17.02 16.24 0.74
CA LEU A 500 -16.34 16.98 -0.33
C LEU A 500 -14.85 16.68 -0.30
N PHE A 501 -14.29 16.48 -1.49
CA PHE A 501 -12.86 16.25 -1.70
C PHE A 501 -12.27 17.43 -2.45
N ARG A 502 -11.09 17.85 -2.07
CA ARG A 502 -10.27 18.80 -2.83
C ARG A 502 -9.25 18.02 -3.64
N MET A 503 -9.38 18.03 -4.98
CA MET A 503 -8.44 17.37 -5.87
C MET A 503 -8.14 18.23 -7.10
N PRO A 504 -6.87 18.38 -7.48
CA PRO A 504 -6.53 18.85 -8.82
C PRO A 504 -6.90 17.75 -9.83
N MET A 505 -7.59 18.15 -10.90
CA MET A 505 -8.01 17.25 -11.98
C MET A 505 -7.46 17.76 -13.31
N GLU A 506 -6.77 16.90 -14.02
CA GLU A 506 -6.34 17.17 -15.38
C GLU A 506 -7.54 17.18 -16.33
N VAL A 507 -7.53 18.12 -17.26
CA VAL A 507 -8.52 18.30 -18.31
C VAL A 507 -7.81 18.34 -19.65
N LYS A 508 -7.96 17.29 -20.45
CA LYS A 508 -7.45 17.26 -21.83
C LYS A 508 -8.52 17.80 -22.75
N ILE A 509 -8.19 18.85 -23.48
CA ILE A 509 -9.06 19.58 -24.39
C ILE A 509 -8.61 19.27 -25.80
N THR A 510 -9.47 18.66 -26.60
CA THR A 510 -9.23 18.37 -28.03
C THR A 510 -10.00 19.36 -28.89
N PHE A 511 -9.34 19.98 -29.85
CA PHE A 511 -9.93 20.95 -30.77
C PHE A 511 -10.38 20.30 -32.08
N LYS A 512 -11.22 20.99 -32.85
CA LYS A 512 -11.70 20.50 -34.15
C LYS A 512 -10.59 20.28 -35.18
N ASP A 513 -9.46 20.98 -35.03
CA ASP A 513 -8.26 20.82 -35.88
C ASP A 513 -7.36 19.65 -35.45
N GLY A 514 -7.76 18.92 -34.40
CA GLY A 514 -7.03 17.77 -33.85
C GLY A 514 -5.91 18.12 -32.86
N LYS A 515 -5.67 19.41 -32.60
CA LYS A 515 -4.73 19.80 -31.54
C LYS A 515 -5.27 19.48 -30.16
N GLU A 516 -4.37 19.28 -29.21
CA GLU A 516 -4.69 18.99 -27.81
C GLU A 516 -4.03 20.01 -26.88
N GLU A 517 -4.74 20.34 -25.81
CA GLU A 517 -4.24 21.18 -24.73
C GLU A 517 -4.58 20.55 -23.38
N LEU A 518 -3.62 20.51 -22.44
CA LEU A 518 -3.82 19.99 -21.09
C LEU A 518 -3.92 21.15 -20.10
N ARG A 519 -4.98 21.15 -19.31
CA ARG A 519 -5.21 22.10 -18.21
C ARG A 519 -5.44 21.36 -16.91
N THR A 520 -5.31 22.05 -15.78
CA THR A 520 -5.64 21.51 -14.45
C THR A 520 -6.64 22.42 -13.78
N ILE A 521 -7.72 21.84 -13.28
CA ILE A 521 -8.73 22.52 -12.45
C ILE A 521 -8.71 21.92 -11.05
N THR A 522 -9.05 22.71 -10.03
CA THR A 522 -9.17 22.20 -8.66
C THR A 522 -10.65 22.14 -8.28
N ILE A 523 -11.16 20.92 -8.06
CA ILE A 523 -12.53 20.71 -7.61
C ILE A 523 -12.49 20.55 -6.08
N ASP A 524 -13.07 21.52 -5.35
CA ASP A 524 -13.00 21.59 -3.88
C ASP A 524 -14.35 21.96 -3.20
N LYS A 525 -15.40 22.21 -4.00
CA LYS A 525 -16.73 22.60 -3.53
C LYS A 525 -17.79 21.65 -4.02
N ALA A 526 -18.99 21.74 -3.46
CA ALA A 526 -20.16 21.00 -3.92
C ALA A 526 -20.45 21.30 -5.41
N THR A 527 -20.24 22.55 -5.83
CA THR A 527 -20.28 22.97 -7.23
C THR A 527 -19.16 23.95 -7.51
N ASN A 528 -18.35 23.67 -8.53
CA ASN A 528 -17.33 24.57 -9.07
C ASN A 528 -17.69 24.92 -10.52
N VAL A 529 -17.51 26.17 -10.90
CA VAL A 529 -17.64 26.64 -12.28
C VAL A 529 -16.30 27.21 -12.74
N PHE A 530 -15.81 26.70 -13.86
CA PHE A 530 -14.57 27.14 -14.48
C PHE A 530 -14.88 27.75 -15.85
N GLU A 531 -14.36 28.94 -16.11
CA GLU A 531 -14.41 29.60 -17.42
C GLU A 531 -12.97 29.74 -17.94
N ILE A 532 -12.64 28.98 -18.98
CA ILE A 532 -11.33 28.99 -19.63
C ILE A 532 -11.49 29.76 -20.93
N ASN A 533 -10.90 30.96 -21.01
CA ASN A 533 -11.09 31.90 -22.12
C ASN A 533 -9.78 32.14 -22.90
N ASP A 534 -8.72 31.44 -22.58
CA ASP A 534 -7.38 31.60 -23.12
C ASP A 534 -6.87 30.36 -23.88
N LEU A 535 -7.80 29.55 -24.41
CA LEU A 535 -7.42 28.41 -25.24
C LEU A 535 -6.83 28.85 -26.57
N THR A 536 -5.91 28.05 -27.12
CA THR A 536 -5.13 28.46 -28.31
C THR A 536 -5.51 27.68 -29.59
N GLY A 537 -6.33 26.64 -29.48
CA GLY A 537 -6.64 25.73 -30.59
C GLY A 537 -7.98 25.95 -31.30
N GLY A 538 -8.73 27.00 -30.96
CA GLY A 538 -10.01 27.28 -31.60
C GLY A 538 -11.22 26.60 -30.97
N GLU A 539 -12.11 26.02 -31.78
CA GLU A 539 -13.33 25.40 -31.30
C GLU A 539 -13.08 24.02 -30.66
N VAL A 540 -13.60 23.80 -29.44
CA VAL A 540 -13.43 22.56 -28.68
C VAL A 540 -14.37 21.48 -29.23
N SER A 541 -13.80 20.33 -29.60
CA SER A 541 -14.54 19.15 -30.05
C SER A 541 -14.84 18.17 -28.94
N GLU A 542 -13.85 17.92 -28.04
CA GLU A 542 -13.94 16.95 -26.96
C GLU A 542 -13.19 17.43 -25.72
N VAL A 543 -13.67 17.02 -24.55
CA VAL A 543 -13.00 17.25 -23.26
C VAL A 543 -12.95 15.94 -22.48
N THR A 544 -11.74 15.50 -22.16
CA THR A 544 -11.50 14.31 -21.32
C THR A 544 -11.01 14.75 -19.95
N PHE A 545 -11.71 14.32 -18.92
CA PHE A 545 -11.39 14.63 -17.51
C PHE A 545 -10.57 13.49 -16.90
N ASP A 546 -9.49 13.85 -16.21
CA ASP A 546 -8.53 12.91 -15.61
C ASP A 546 -8.03 11.86 -16.63
N PRO A 547 -7.43 12.28 -17.75
CA PRO A 547 -7.03 11.39 -18.83
C PRO A 547 -5.97 10.37 -18.41
N ASN A 548 -5.20 10.68 -17.36
CA ASN A 548 -4.17 9.80 -16.81
C ASN A 548 -4.68 8.91 -15.66
N GLY A 549 -5.96 9.08 -15.24
CA GLY A 549 -6.58 8.24 -14.21
C GLY A 549 -6.02 8.44 -12.81
N TRP A 550 -5.52 9.64 -12.49
CA TRP A 550 -4.88 9.93 -11.21
C TRP A 550 -5.80 9.83 -10.00
N ILE A 551 -7.12 9.96 -10.16
CA ILE A 551 -8.04 10.13 -9.05
C ILE A 551 -8.90 8.89 -8.86
N MET A 552 -8.93 8.32 -7.66
CA MET A 552 -9.95 7.35 -7.27
C MET A 552 -11.31 8.04 -7.16
N LYS A 553 -12.20 7.82 -8.12
CA LYS A 553 -13.50 8.50 -8.24
C LYS A 553 -14.53 7.66 -8.93
N THR A 554 -15.81 8.09 -8.86
CA THR A 554 -16.81 7.86 -9.91
C THR A 554 -17.13 9.18 -10.59
N MET A 555 -17.42 9.15 -11.87
CA MET A 555 -17.63 10.36 -12.65
C MET A 555 -18.62 10.13 -13.77
N THR A 556 -19.53 11.09 -13.96
CA THR A 556 -20.36 11.23 -15.16
C THR A 556 -20.04 12.53 -15.85
N VAL A 557 -19.92 12.49 -17.18
CA VAL A 557 -19.58 13.66 -17.98
C VAL A 557 -20.68 13.91 -18.99
N GLY A 558 -21.19 15.14 -19.06
CA GLY A 558 -22.15 15.62 -20.06
C GLY A 558 -21.55 16.75 -20.91
N LYS A 559 -21.77 16.69 -22.20
CA LYS A 559 -21.53 17.83 -23.11
C LYS A 559 -22.83 18.64 -23.20
N LEU A 560 -22.73 19.93 -22.90
CA LEU A 560 -23.80 20.87 -23.11
C LEU A 560 -23.63 21.50 -24.51
N GLU A 561 -24.66 21.59 -25.26
CA GLU A 561 -24.65 22.33 -26.53
C GLU A 561 -25.20 23.73 -26.29
N LEU A 562 -24.54 24.74 -26.90
CA LEU A 562 -25.20 26.03 -27.05
C LEU A 562 -26.45 25.77 -27.85
N LEU A 563 -27.59 26.05 -27.24
CA LEU A 563 -28.86 26.01 -27.97
C LEU A 563 -28.70 26.97 -29.18
N GLY A 564 -28.64 26.40 -30.37
CA GLY A 564 -28.43 27.16 -31.61
C GLY A 564 -29.46 28.27 -31.75
N ASN A 565 -29.07 29.35 -32.40
CA ASN A 565 -29.89 30.53 -32.62
C ASN A 565 -31.09 30.33 -33.59
N GLU A 566 -31.33 29.09 -34.05
CA GLU A 566 -32.45 28.85 -34.97
C GLU A 566 -33.55 28.04 -34.28
N PRO A 567 -34.69 28.61 -33.91
CA PRO A 567 -35.90 27.82 -33.75
C PRO A 567 -36.24 27.20 -35.10
N ALA A 568 -36.60 25.91 -35.09
CA ALA A 568 -37.22 25.33 -36.26
C ALA A 568 -38.35 26.27 -36.78
N ALA A 569 -38.28 26.64 -38.03
CA ALA A 569 -38.92 27.84 -38.56
C ALA A 569 -40.46 27.83 -38.62
N ASP A 570 -41.18 26.86 -38.03
CA ASP A 570 -42.62 26.75 -38.30
C ASP A 570 -43.57 26.48 -37.11
N GLU A 571 -43.14 26.43 -35.88
CA GLU A 571 -44.10 26.42 -34.77
C GLU A 571 -43.67 27.30 -33.58
N LYS A 572 -44.46 28.37 -33.33
CA LYS A 572 -44.40 29.12 -32.06
C LYS A 572 -44.85 28.21 -30.92
N TRP A 573 -43.91 27.44 -30.34
CA TRP A 573 -44.20 26.54 -29.22
C TRP A 573 -44.05 27.21 -27.83
N ALA A 574 -43.46 28.42 -27.77
CA ALA A 574 -43.36 29.27 -26.57
C ALA A 574 -43.82 30.72 -26.93
N TYR A 575 -44.80 31.23 -26.20
CA TYR A 575 -45.38 32.57 -26.45
C TYR A 575 -45.99 33.17 -25.17
N PRO A 576 -46.14 34.50 -25.06
CA PRO A 576 -45.62 35.52 -25.99
C PRO A 576 -44.11 35.57 -25.99
N ASN A 577 -43.48 36.05 -27.01
CA ASN A 577 -42.07 36.27 -27.10
C ASN A 577 -41.83 37.55 -27.92
N PRO A 578 -41.46 38.68 -27.34
CA PRO A 578 -41.08 38.88 -25.94
C PRO A 578 -42.16 38.63 -24.89
N VAL A 579 -41.74 38.35 -23.64
CA VAL A 579 -42.62 38.03 -22.50
C VAL A 579 -42.33 38.92 -21.28
N ASN A 580 -43.40 39.39 -20.62
CA ASN A 580 -43.26 40.11 -19.35
C ASN A 580 -43.34 39.17 -18.15
N ASP A 581 -44.45 38.43 -17.95
CA ASP A 581 -44.66 37.68 -16.73
C ASP A 581 -44.86 36.18 -16.95
N ILE A 582 -45.73 35.81 -17.90
CA ILE A 582 -46.10 34.41 -18.12
C ILE A 582 -45.74 33.97 -19.52
N LEU A 583 -44.84 33.02 -19.60
CA LEU A 583 -44.52 32.31 -20.85
C LEU A 583 -45.37 31.06 -20.98
N THR A 584 -46.10 30.93 -22.08
CA THR A 584 -46.89 29.73 -22.39
C THR A 584 -46.09 28.83 -23.31
N ILE A 585 -45.98 27.55 -22.94
CA ILE A 585 -45.26 26.54 -23.69
C ILE A 585 -46.26 25.50 -24.21
N LYS A 586 -46.25 25.23 -25.52
CA LYS A 586 -47.04 24.14 -26.11
C LYS A 586 -46.40 22.81 -25.78
N VAL A 587 -46.97 22.09 -24.82
CA VAL A 587 -46.57 20.75 -24.39
C VAL A 587 -47.78 19.81 -24.51
N PRO A 588 -47.58 18.50 -24.73
CA PRO A 588 -48.67 17.53 -24.76
C PRO A 588 -49.47 17.53 -23.45
N GLU A 589 -50.79 17.41 -23.51
CA GLU A 589 -51.72 17.69 -22.40
C GLU A 589 -51.58 16.78 -21.16
N ASN A 590 -50.85 15.65 -21.21
CA ASN A 590 -50.87 14.62 -20.16
C ASN A 590 -49.45 14.11 -19.74
N GLY A 591 -48.49 15.00 -19.50
CA GLY A 591 -47.17 14.57 -19.10
C GLY A 591 -46.49 15.45 -18.04
N LEU A 592 -45.66 14.86 -17.17
CA LEU A 592 -44.71 15.58 -16.34
C LEU A 592 -43.54 16.02 -17.25
N TYR A 593 -43.16 17.28 -17.13
CA TYR A 593 -42.07 17.86 -17.91
C TYR A 593 -41.06 18.50 -16.97
N GLU A 594 -39.78 18.30 -17.28
CA GLU A 594 -38.72 19.06 -16.65
C GLU A 594 -38.40 20.27 -17.52
N LEU A 595 -38.47 21.46 -16.93
CA LEU A 595 -38.15 22.72 -17.60
C LEU A 595 -36.84 23.26 -17.09
N GLU A 596 -35.96 23.60 -18.01
CA GLU A 596 -34.69 24.22 -17.72
C GLU A 596 -34.59 25.59 -18.43
N ILE A 597 -34.37 26.68 -17.67
CA ILE A 597 -34.14 28.01 -18.22
C ILE A 597 -32.68 28.38 -17.98
N ARG A 598 -31.99 28.84 -19.03
CA ARG A 598 -30.60 29.30 -18.95
C ARG A 598 -30.47 30.73 -19.49
N ASP A 599 -29.55 31.48 -18.88
CA ASP A 599 -29.16 32.80 -19.41
C ASP A 599 -28.29 32.64 -20.67
N ILE A 600 -28.00 33.77 -21.35
CA ILE A 600 -27.16 33.79 -22.55
C ILE A 600 -25.73 33.28 -22.35
N ARG A 601 -25.29 33.14 -21.08
CA ARG A 601 -23.96 32.60 -20.71
C ARG A 601 -24.02 31.10 -20.42
N GLY A 602 -25.24 30.48 -20.58
CA GLY A 602 -25.45 29.07 -20.28
C GLY A 602 -25.65 28.75 -18.79
N GLY A 603 -25.64 29.76 -17.91
CA GLY A 603 -25.96 29.62 -16.49
C GLY A 603 -27.41 29.22 -16.28
N LYS A 604 -27.66 28.18 -15.45
CA LYS A 604 -28.99 27.74 -15.10
C LYS A 604 -29.64 28.77 -14.18
N VAL A 605 -30.79 29.33 -14.59
CA VAL A 605 -31.42 30.44 -13.89
C VAL A 605 -32.62 29.97 -13.08
N ASP A 606 -33.34 28.96 -13.55
CA ASP A 606 -34.51 28.41 -12.87
C ASP A 606 -34.82 26.98 -13.33
N LEU A 607 -35.24 26.13 -12.39
CA LEU A 607 -35.74 24.78 -12.65
C LEU A 607 -37.12 24.68 -12.00
N ARG A 608 -38.20 24.58 -12.84
CA ARG A 608 -39.57 24.47 -12.33
C ARG A 608 -40.30 23.31 -12.97
N GLU A 609 -41.15 22.67 -12.19
CA GLU A 609 -42.20 21.81 -12.72
C GLU A 609 -43.24 22.67 -13.45
N VAL A 610 -43.50 22.34 -14.69
CA VAL A 610 -44.50 23.03 -15.51
C VAL A 610 -45.79 22.27 -15.44
N THR A 611 -46.78 22.85 -14.81
CA THR A 611 -48.16 22.36 -14.87
C THR A 611 -48.95 23.17 -15.88
N LYS A 612 -49.58 22.50 -16.86
CA LYS A 612 -50.44 23.11 -17.90
C LYS A 612 -49.71 24.11 -18.84
N GLY A 613 -48.41 23.93 -19.09
CA GLY A 613 -47.67 24.71 -20.08
C GLY A 613 -47.48 26.20 -19.77
N LYS A 614 -47.71 26.66 -18.55
CA LYS A 614 -47.46 28.05 -18.15
C LYS A 614 -46.26 28.16 -17.20
N VAL A 615 -45.36 29.10 -17.47
CA VAL A 615 -44.14 29.38 -16.72
C VAL A 615 -44.12 30.83 -16.29
N ASP A 616 -44.08 31.07 -15.00
CA ASP A 616 -43.88 32.41 -14.45
C ASP A 616 -42.43 32.85 -14.59
N VAL A 617 -42.16 33.84 -15.41
CA VAL A 617 -40.84 34.41 -15.68
C VAL A 617 -40.71 35.84 -15.14
N SER A 618 -41.67 36.31 -14.34
CA SER A 618 -41.74 37.68 -13.81
C SER A 618 -40.50 38.07 -13.01
N ARG A 619 -39.83 37.10 -12.39
CA ARG A 619 -38.65 37.33 -11.55
C ARG A 619 -37.33 37.32 -12.34
N LEU A 620 -37.35 36.98 -13.63
CA LEU A 620 -36.13 37.00 -14.44
C LEU A 620 -35.80 38.46 -14.82
N PRO A 621 -34.53 38.85 -14.75
CA PRO A 621 -34.08 40.12 -15.33
C PRO A 621 -34.42 40.22 -16.83
N ALA A 622 -34.61 41.44 -17.32
CA ALA A 622 -34.75 41.66 -18.75
C ALA A 622 -33.54 41.09 -19.50
N GLY A 623 -33.82 40.32 -20.56
CA GLY A 623 -32.76 39.66 -21.31
C GLY A 623 -33.24 38.48 -22.17
N LYS A 624 -32.29 37.88 -22.91
CA LYS A 624 -32.51 36.72 -23.75
C LYS A 624 -32.21 35.46 -22.95
N TYR A 625 -33.10 34.47 -22.98
CA TYR A 625 -33.03 33.21 -22.25
C TYR A 625 -33.22 32.02 -23.19
N PHE A 626 -32.51 30.94 -22.88
CA PHE A 626 -32.70 29.63 -23.50
C PHE A 626 -33.65 28.79 -22.63
N LEU A 627 -34.53 28.09 -23.28
CA LEU A 627 -35.56 27.27 -22.69
C LEU A 627 -35.40 25.84 -23.20
N ARG A 628 -35.34 24.88 -22.29
CA ARG A 628 -35.33 23.45 -22.60
C ARG A 628 -36.44 22.75 -21.85
N VAL A 629 -37.26 22.01 -22.61
CA VAL A 629 -38.33 21.18 -22.06
C VAL A 629 -37.94 19.73 -22.30
N LEU A 630 -37.84 18.95 -21.25
CA LEU A 630 -37.56 17.53 -21.30
C LEU A 630 -38.85 16.76 -21.11
N THR A 631 -39.23 15.93 -22.08
CA THR A 631 -40.34 14.98 -21.98
C THR A 631 -39.78 13.56 -21.92
N ALA A 632 -40.59 12.57 -21.58
CA ALA A 632 -40.17 11.16 -21.59
C ALA A 632 -39.68 10.69 -22.97
N GLU A 633 -40.05 11.36 -24.06
CA GLU A 633 -39.74 10.94 -25.43
C GLU A 633 -38.70 11.81 -26.13
N LYS A 634 -38.62 13.11 -25.82
CA LYS A 634 -37.73 14.07 -26.51
C LYS A 634 -37.43 15.32 -25.71
N ALA A 635 -36.33 15.98 -26.02
CA ALA A 635 -36.03 17.34 -25.56
C ALA A 635 -36.43 18.36 -26.62
N VAL A 636 -37.16 19.41 -26.23
CA VAL A 636 -37.51 20.55 -27.09
C VAL A 636 -36.80 21.79 -26.57
N ASN A 637 -36.12 22.50 -27.46
CA ASN A 637 -35.33 23.68 -27.12
C ASN A 637 -35.92 24.92 -27.75
N GLY A 638 -35.84 26.07 -27.07
CA GLY A 638 -36.30 27.36 -27.62
C GLY A 638 -35.61 28.55 -26.97
N VAL A 639 -36.01 29.71 -27.45
CA VAL A 639 -35.46 30.99 -26.96
C VAL A 639 -36.61 31.94 -26.71
N PHE A 640 -36.55 32.67 -25.59
CA PHE A 640 -37.48 33.78 -25.33
C PHE A 640 -36.72 35.02 -24.86
N VAL A 641 -37.35 36.18 -25.04
CA VAL A 641 -36.87 37.47 -24.57
C VAL A 641 -37.77 37.92 -23.41
N LYS A 642 -37.19 38.16 -22.25
CA LYS A 642 -37.86 38.79 -21.09
C LYS A 642 -37.72 40.30 -21.21
N GLU A 643 -38.81 41.03 -21.19
CA GLU A 643 -38.85 42.47 -21.09
C GLU A 643 -38.91 42.97 -19.67
#